data_51f89f6036d707f5e3cd32a287a5c9e4
#
_entry.id   51f89f6036d707f5e3cd32a287a5c9e4
#
_cell.length_a   1.000
_cell.length_b   1.000
_cell.length_c   1.000
_cell.angle_alpha   90.00
_cell.angle_beta   90.00
_cell.angle_gamma   90.00
#
_symmetry.space_group_name_H-M   'P 1'
#
loop_
_entity.id
_entity.type
_entity.pdbx_description
1 polymer ?
#
loop_
_entity_poly.entity_id
_entity_poly.type
_entity_poly.pdbx_seq_one_letter_code
_entity_poly.pdbx_strand_id
1 'polypeptide(L)'
;MKKKFYTGVMLCAMTLIAGCSQEELTNGQAQSDNFSLVANTETDTRTSVGTDYKVLWSEQDEIYVFGGTAYGTLDLSAGSGSTSGTFDGTIKNNPADLKYAVYPKPTISNESKTINFPATYATYPYQSNSPMYGVLSNDKKSVTFQHLCGMIRLTINGIPSSGSKTLTLTSQDGAITGDASLNENGTENTLSLGTPSGDGKTITITIPNGQTGPVFDIPLPTATYTNGLAIKLKEGNSELVAEKTVANLNIQKGHILVMDALTYISIEGNAPSFTTSVKSIDEAEKALENGSNNVAIDEVETTSGAQSISVPATSDASVPTTIGIASLSTGNNPLTIKEKESTTVNQNVNLLIGNAEGDNTSAKINIELENSHVTLSPMNGTTTFAEVTAKTSSNTLVVDEGVTITKLIVKGGNVRVSGIVSEITKDNELSGTPYIIKEEGATIPSTTTGFTVIDAAVYDLVETMKNGGDYTLNADINIVGRDVNVPAGKAFTLDLNGHTIEAANDGKFKVYGTFTLKDSKGTGKIASTQDYATEYTSTLIYVEGESAKMIMEGGNIYAVRSDAVDKGHFGVGLYEGGDFTMTGGKIEAGWFAVSGNGNYQSANSVIEIQGGELISQADYAIYLPQAGTTTVSGGTITGACGGIGVRSGTLNIKDNAKIICTGTGSTGDWKDGTGNTGNAVINIGNGKQNTYGNCTINISGGTLTAEGNAVVIDKRTADAKHTIAVNVTGGTFSDPDILQHLGANANVKIAMNEDKSCPGFKTANGQTVEIDLNNHTLTLSNPTVGSTGTETNSCQLLKGSTVTFKNGTLVSDNKKIMIQNYCNLTLDGMTVNGTQAEYVVSNNCGHVLINNTTLNAGSGKCAFDVCGYSSYTEGVYVTVKGSSVINGKVELFRSTGNTEPMQLNIEGGSFMGALVVDSSVGTEAAKGIIKISGTPTFTDSSWDAYKSNN
;
A
#
# COMPACT_ATOMS: atom_id res chain seq x y z
N MET A 1 -32.82 -24.37 6.65
CA MET A 1 -33.76 -24.08 7.76
C MET A 1 -33.79 -22.57 8.01
N LYS A 2 -34.93 -21.98 7.74
CA LYS A 2 -35.62 -20.82 8.37
C LYS A 2 -34.75 -19.69 8.96
N LYS A 3 -34.74 -18.53 8.27
CA LYS A 3 -35.48 -17.27 8.58
C LYS A 3 -35.05 -16.52 9.87
N LYS A 4 -34.64 -15.23 9.71
CA LYS A 4 -35.50 -14.10 10.13
C LYS A 4 -34.91 -12.73 9.72
N PHE A 5 -35.77 -11.95 9.11
CA PHE A 5 -35.75 -10.52 8.89
C PHE A 5 -35.67 -9.70 10.20
N TYR A 6 -35.03 -8.56 10.18
CA TYR A 6 -35.44 -7.40 11.01
C TYR A 6 -35.29 -6.11 10.21
N THR A 7 -36.43 -5.53 9.95
CA THR A 7 -36.65 -4.16 9.46
C THR A 7 -36.57 -3.22 10.67
N GLY A 8 -35.73 -2.22 10.61
CA GLY A 8 -35.67 -1.14 11.60
C GLY A 8 -36.04 0.19 10.95
N VAL A 9 -37.26 0.61 11.20
CA VAL A 9 -37.76 1.95 10.86
C VAL A 9 -37.24 2.91 11.92
N MET A 10 -36.55 3.96 11.53
CA MET A 10 -36.16 5.05 12.42
C MET A 10 -37.03 6.28 12.09
N LEU A 11 -38.00 6.51 12.97
CA LEU A 11 -38.88 7.66 13.00
C LEU A 11 -38.15 8.84 13.65
N CYS A 12 -37.88 9.92 12.92
CA CYS A 12 -37.37 11.17 13.49
C CYS A 12 -38.55 12.15 13.75
N ALA A 13 -38.77 12.45 15.01
CA ALA A 13 -39.77 13.39 15.46
C ALA A 13 -39.31 14.83 15.23
N MET A 14 -40.13 15.64 14.55
CA MET A 14 -40.00 17.09 14.51
C MET A 14 -40.67 17.71 15.75
N THR A 15 -39.93 18.46 16.50
CA THR A 15 -40.48 19.39 17.52
C THR A 15 -40.80 20.72 16.89
N LEU A 16 -42.12 21.06 16.94
CA LEU A 16 -42.62 22.39 16.66
C LEU A 16 -42.26 23.35 17.80
N ILE A 17 -41.73 24.51 17.41
CA ILE A 17 -41.78 25.69 18.30
C ILE A 17 -42.70 26.71 17.62
N ALA A 18 -43.83 26.97 18.31
CA ALA A 18 -44.77 28.01 17.97
C ALA A 18 -44.32 29.33 18.60
N GLY A 19 -44.30 30.38 17.81
CA GLY A 19 -44.14 31.73 18.26
C GLY A 19 -45.16 32.63 17.56
N CYS A 20 -46.22 32.98 18.27
CA CYS A 20 -47.22 33.94 17.83
C CYS A 20 -46.69 35.37 17.80
N SER A 21 -46.99 36.11 16.74
CA SER A 21 -47.40 37.51 16.86
C SER A 21 -48.42 37.85 15.80
N GLN A 22 -49.56 38.30 16.29
CA GLN A 22 -50.70 38.84 15.55
C GLN A 22 -50.36 40.27 15.07
N GLU A 23 -50.66 40.54 13.77
CA GLU A 23 -51.24 41.82 13.39
C GLU A 23 -52.24 41.62 12.23
N GLU A 24 -53.44 41.96 12.46
CA GLU A 24 -54.55 42.06 11.51
C GLU A 24 -54.29 43.19 10.53
N LEU A 25 -54.56 42.97 9.22
CA LEU A 25 -55.21 43.98 8.35
C LEU A 25 -55.88 43.30 7.14
N THR A 26 -57.18 43.21 7.23
CA THR A 26 -58.20 43.40 6.23
C THR A 26 -57.99 43.00 4.75
N ASN A 27 -58.86 42.01 4.35
CA ASN A 27 -59.65 41.94 3.12
C ASN A 27 -59.00 42.01 1.76
N GLY A 28 -58.97 40.84 1.13
CA GLY A 28 -58.92 40.61 -0.28
C GLY A 28 -58.91 39.10 -0.55
N GLN A 29 -60.07 38.47 -0.47
CA GLN A 29 -60.30 37.11 -0.92
C GLN A 29 -59.92 37.01 -2.41
N ALA A 30 -58.75 36.51 -2.75
CA ALA A 30 -58.49 35.89 -4.03
C ALA A 30 -58.90 34.42 -3.90
N GLN A 31 -60.00 34.08 -4.44
CA GLN A 31 -60.51 32.75 -4.65
C GLN A 31 -59.41 31.98 -5.45
N SER A 32 -58.78 30.97 -4.85
CA SER A 32 -57.91 30.08 -5.55
C SER A 32 -58.74 29.11 -6.38
N ASP A 33 -59.22 29.58 -7.53
CA ASP A 33 -59.81 28.69 -8.50
C ASP A 33 -58.70 27.82 -9.10
N ASN A 34 -58.84 26.51 -9.00
CA ASN A 34 -57.96 25.53 -9.60
C ASN A 34 -58.04 25.73 -11.13
N PHE A 35 -57.00 26.22 -11.74
CA PHE A 35 -56.90 26.42 -13.19
C PHE A 35 -56.51 25.14 -13.86
N SER A 36 -57.27 24.69 -14.88
CA SER A 36 -57.02 23.49 -15.62
C SER A 36 -56.78 23.79 -17.10
N LEU A 37 -55.73 23.22 -17.67
CA LEU A 37 -55.31 23.41 -19.05
C LEU A 37 -55.05 22.08 -19.74
N VAL A 38 -55.62 21.84 -20.89
CA VAL A 38 -55.29 20.70 -21.75
C VAL A 38 -54.10 21.08 -22.63
N ALA A 39 -52.98 20.38 -22.48
CA ALA A 39 -51.77 20.59 -23.25
C ALA A 39 -51.59 19.46 -24.26
N ASN A 40 -51.51 19.80 -25.51
CA ASN A 40 -51.21 18.89 -26.62
C ASN A 40 -49.81 19.16 -27.19
N THR A 41 -49.13 18.10 -27.60
CA THR A 41 -47.91 18.19 -28.36
C THR A 41 -48.24 18.11 -29.85
N GLU A 42 -47.57 18.90 -30.70
CA GLU A 42 -47.71 18.70 -32.19
C GLU A 42 -47.19 17.31 -32.54
N THR A 43 -47.69 16.75 -33.67
CA THR A 43 -47.33 15.39 -34.11
C THR A 43 -45.82 15.17 -34.30
N ASP A 44 -45.04 16.26 -34.44
CA ASP A 44 -43.59 16.22 -34.61
C ASP A 44 -42.82 16.74 -33.39
N THR A 45 -43.47 16.97 -32.24
CA THR A 45 -42.87 17.54 -31.02
C THR A 45 -42.65 16.46 -29.93
N ARG A 46 -41.68 16.62 -28.98
CA ARG A 46 -41.26 15.52 -28.09
C ARG A 46 -40.84 15.95 -26.69
N THR A 47 -41.33 15.33 -25.61
CA THR A 47 -40.82 15.32 -24.26
C THR A 47 -40.11 14.00 -23.92
N SER A 48 -40.69 12.86 -24.29
CA SER A 48 -40.00 11.57 -24.38
C SER A 48 -40.24 10.93 -25.74
N VAL A 49 -39.30 10.18 -26.25
CA VAL A 49 -39.36 9.62 -27.59
C VAL A 49 -39.88 8.20 -27.52
N GLY A 50 -41.14 8.00 -27.94
CA GLY A 50 -41.62 6.68 -28.25
C GLY A 50 -41.04 6.12 -29.56
N THR A 51 -41.31 4.86 -29.87
CA THR A 51 -40.81 4.20 -31.10
C THR A 51 -41.35 4.83 -32.39
N ASP A 52 -42.40 5.62 -32.31
CA ASP A 52 -43.06 6.34 -33.39
C ASP A 52 -42.73 7.83 -33.45
N TYR A 53 -41.71 8.27 -32.74
CA TYR A 53 -41.18 9.65 -32.70
C TYR A 53 -42.16 10.71 -32.10
N LYS A 54 -43.12 10.30 -31.26
CA LYS A 54 -44.06 11.21 -30.60
C LYS A 54 -43.60 11.63 -29.22
N VAL A 55 -43.86 12.87 -28.85
CA VAL A 55 -43.64 13.39 -27.52
C VAL A 55 -44.80 12.99 -26.60
N LEU A 56 -44.42 12.37 -25.48
CA LEU A 56 -45.34 11.93 -24.48
C LEU A 56 -45.13 12.66 -23.16
N TRP A 57 -46.21 13.06 -22.50
CA TRP A 57 -46.14 13.65 -21.17
C TRP A 57 -45.79 12.60 -20.13
N SER A 58 -45.03 12.99 -19.12
CA SER A 58 -44.59 12.13 -18.01
C SER A 58 -45.17 12.58 -16.67
N GLU A 59 -45.36 11.67 -15.73
CA GLU A 59 -46.08 11.90 -14.44
C GLU A 59 -45.60 13.11 -13.60
N GLN A 60 -44.37 13.57 -13.81
CA GLN A 60 -43.78 14.69 -13.08
C GLN A 60 -43.61 15.93 -13.93
N ASP A 61 -44.19 16.00 -15.11
CA ASP A 61 -44.09 17.15 -15.97
C ASP A 61 -44.84 18.35 -15.39
N GLU A 62 -44.17 19.48 -15.36
CA GLU A 62 -44.68 20.77 -14.96
C GLU A 62 -44.62 21.75 -16.16
N ILE A 63 -45.68 22.52 -16.40
CA ILE A 63 -45.63 23.61 -17.35
C ILE A 63 -45.79 24.95 -16.62
N TYR A 64 -45.16 25.97 -17.16
CA TYR A 64 -45.30 27.34 -16.67
C TYR A 64 -46.12 28.18 -17.64
N VAL A 65 -47.20 28.77 -17.13
CA VAL A 65 -48.11 29.61 -17.91
C VAL A 65 -47.92 31.10 -17.50
N PHE A 66 -47.93 31.99 -18.46
CA PHE A 66 -47.79 33.42 -18.21
C PHE A 66 -48.37 34.33 -19.29
N GLY A 67 -48.59 35.60 -18.97
CA GLY A 67 -49.02 36.64 -19.87
C GLY A 67 -49.50 37.89 -19.12
N GLY A 68 -49.17 39.08 -19.60
CA GLY A 68 -49.42 40.29 -18.84
C GLY A 68 -48.84 40.22 -17.45
N THR A 69 -49.71 40.33 -16.42
CA THR A 69 -49.31 40.15 -15.03
C THR A 69 -49.66 38.77 -14.47
N ALA A 70 -50.40 37.94 -15.25
CA ALA A 70 -50.82 36.59 -14.83
C ALA A 70 -49.69 35.57 -15.03
N TYR A 71 -49.53 34.69 -14.07
CA TYR A 71 -48.58 33.53 -14.18
C TYR A 71 -48.94 32.42 -13.20
N GLY A 72 -48.48 31.21 -13.52
CA GLY A 72 -48.60 30.05 -12.63
C GLY A 72 -47.82 28.83 -13.12
N THR A 73 -47.63 27.87 -12.22
CA THR A 73 -47.13 26.55 -12.54
C THR A 73 -48.28 25.56 -12.47
N LEU A 74 -48.38 24.69 -13.49
CA LEU A 74 -49.40 23.68 -13.56
C LEU A 74 -48.70 22.31 -13.64
N ASP A 75 -49.14 21.34 -12.85
CA ASP A 75 -48.64 19.98 -12.76
C ASP A 75 -49.51 19.02 -13.58
N LEU A 76 -48.94 18.04 -14.20
CA LEU A 76 -49.67 17.02 -14.97
C LEU A 76 -50.53 16.22 -14.02
N SER A 77 -51.85 16.33 -14.21
CA SER A 77 -52.89 15.62 -13.43
C SER A 77 -53.48 14.40 -14.15
N ALA A 78 -53.42 14.37 -15.48
CA ALA A 78 -53.88 13.25 -16.30
C ALA A 78 -53.17 13.25 -17.66
N GLY A 79 -53.07 12.06 -18.28
CA GLY A 79 -52.50 11.93 -19.64
C GLY A 79 -51.02 11.57 -19.67
N SER A 80 -50.44 11.06 -18.60
CA SER A 80 -49.08 10.48 -18.61
C SER A 80 -48.98 9.35 -19.66
N GLY A 81 -47.94 9.33 -20.44
CA GLY A 81 -47.74 8.41 -21.56
C GLY A 81 -48.52 8.77 -22.83
N SER A 82 -49.13 9.95 -22.91
CA SER A 82 -49.92 10.42 -24.04
C SER A 82 -49.35 11.74 -24.60
N THR A 83 -49.72 12.04 -25.87
CA THR A 83 -49.43 13.34 -26.51
C THR A 83 -50.34 14.46 -26.03
N SER A 84 -51.41 14.11 -25.27
CA SER A 84 -52.35 15.06 -24.67
C SER A 84 -52.39 14.85 -23.15
N GLY A 85 -52.17 15.91 -22.38
CA GLY A 85 -52.21 15.90 -20.92
C GLY A 85 -53.06 17.01 -20.36
N THR A 86 -53.66 16.75 -19.19
CA THR A 86 -54.34 17.81 -18.40
C THR A 86 -53.39 18.26 -17.31
N PHE A 87 -53.23 19.56 -17.20
CA PHE A 87 -52.34 20.22 -16.20
C PHE A 87 -53.19 21.10 -15.31
N ASP A 88 -53.04 20.93 -14.03
CA ASP A 88 -53.79 21.64 -12.99
C ASP A 88 -52.91 22.42 -12.05
N GLY A 89 -53.34 23.61 -11.63
CA GLY A 89 -52.58 24.43 -10.68
C GLY A 89 -53.21 25.76 -10.36
N THR A 90 -52.52 26.62 -9.72
CA THR A 90 -53.03 27.94 -9.35
C THR A 90 -52.38 29.08 -10.14
N ILE A 91 -53.19 30.00 -10.62
CA ILE A 91 -52.72 31.19 -11.34
C ILE A 91 -52.75 32.39 -10.40
N LYS A 92 -51.62 33.11 -10.40
CA LYS A 92 -51.54 34.44 -9.76
C LYS A 92 -52.06 35.48 -10.74
N ASN A 93 -52.83 36.44 -10.24
CA ASN A 93 -53.50 37.51 -10.94
C ASN A 93 -54.62 36.99 -11.93
N ASN A 94 -55.05 37.80 -12.89
CA ASN A 94 -56.19 37.46 -13.74
C ASN A 94 -55.88 36.39 -14.77
N PRO A 95 -56.43 35.19 -14.74
CA PRO A 95 -56.18 34.11 -15.70
C PRO A 95 -56.49 34.47 -17.17
N ALA A 96 -57.36 35.44 -17.41
CA ALA A 96 -57.69 35.95 -18.75
C ALA A 96 -56.50 36.57 -19.49
N ASP A 97 -55.51 37.05 -18.72
CA ASP A 97 -54.30 37.70 -19.28
C ASP A 97 -53.25 36.71 -19.71
N LEU A 98 -53.36 35.43 -19.37
CA LEU A 98 -52.46 34.36 -19.80
C LEU A 98 -52.34 34.30 -21.31
N LYS A 99 -51.10 34.16 -21.82
CA LYS A 99 -50.81 34.13 -23.23
C LYS A 99 -50.01 32.90 -23.66
N TYR A 100 -49.01 32.51 -22.88
CA TYR A 100 -48.07 31.46 -23.22
C TYR A 100 -48.03 30.36 -22.18
N ALA A 101 -47.79 29.13 -22.62
CA ALA A 101 -47.31 28.03 -21.81
C ALA A 101 -45.93 27.62 -22.28
N VAL A 102 -45.05 27.23 -21.31
CA VAL A 102 -43.67 26.85 -21.59
C VAL A 102 -43.35 25.58 -20.82
N TYR A 103 -42.60 24.69 -21.43
CA TYR A 103 -42.01 23.47 -20.87
C TYR A 103 -40.52 23.39 -21.21
N PRO A 104 -39.63 22.94 -20.31
CA PRO A 104 -39.87 22.83 -18.88
C PRO A 104 -40.09 24.19 -18.24
N LYS A 105 -40.51 24.19 -16.98
CA LYS A 105 -40.70 25.43 -16.20
C LYS A 105 -39.42 26.28 -16.22
N PRO A 106 -39.47 27.54 -16.62
CA PRO A 106 -38.29 28.41 -16.71
C PRO A 106 -37.83 28.88 -15.31
N THR A 107 -36.55 29.16 -15.16
CA THR A 107 -36.04 29.94 -14.03
C THR A 107 -36.41 31.42 -14.23
N ILE A 108 -36.97 32.04 -13.21
CA ILE A 108 -37.45 33.45 -13.25
C ILE A 108 -36.57 34.29 -12.32
N SER A 109 -35.92 35.33 -12.86
CA SER A 109 -35.08 36.24 -12.10
C SER A 109 -35.28 37.68 -12.66
N ASN A 110 -35.70 38.62 -11.83
CA ASN A 110 -35.84 40.04 -12.20
C ASN A 110 -36.58 40.27 -13.54
N GLU A 111 -37.73 39.62 -13.70
CA GLU A 111 -38.61 39.64 -14.92
C GLU A 111 -38.06 38.85 -16.11
N SER A 112 -36.79 38.43 -16.10
CA SER A 112 -36.25 37.55 -17.12
C SER A 112 -36.62 36.08 -16.86
N LYS A 113 -36.90 35.35 -17.93
CA LYS A 113 -37.19 33.92 -17.88
C LYS A 113 -36.11 33.19 -18.66
N THR A 114 -35.49 32.21 -18.05
CA THR A 114 -34.48 31.40 -18.72
C THR A 114 -34.81 29.91 -18.66
N ILE A 115 -34.46 29.19 -19.70
CA ILE A 115 -34.54 27.73 -19.74
C ILE A 115 -33.12 27.19 -19.71
N ASN A 116 -32.91 26.24 -18.80
CA ASN A 116 -31.59 25.62 -18.61
C ASN A 116 -31.43 24.44 -19.57
N PHE A 117 -30.32 24.42 -20.33
CA PHE A 117 -29.83 23.25 -21.02
C PHE A 117 -28.88 22.53 -20.08
N PRO A 118 -29.25 21.33 -19.57
CA PRO A 118 -28.44 20.64 -18.57
C PRO A 118 -27.06 20.26 -19.08
N ALA A 119 -26.03 20.44 -18.24
CA ALA A 119 -24.68 19.97 -18.49
C ALA A 119 -24.50 18.47 -18.14
N THR A 120 -25.43 17.89 -17.38
CA THR A 120 -25.32 16.50 -16.92
C THR A 120 -26.70 15.82 -16.95
N TYR A 121 -26.71 14.59 -17.45
CA TYR A 121 -27.83 13.67 -17.39
C TYR A 121 -27.42 12.45 -16.57
N ALA A 122 -28.12 12.20 -15.46
CA ALA A 122 -27.65 11.31 -14.41
C ALA A 122 -27.73 9.80 -14.77
N THR A 123 -28.74 9.38 -15.54
CA THR A 123 -28.97 7.96 -15.88
C THR A 123 -29.64 7.82 -17.24
N TYR A 124 -29.30 6.74 -17.95
CA TYR A 124 -29.96 6.31 -19.19
C TYR A 124 -31.00 5.22 -18.91
N PRO A 125 -32.16 5.16 -19.57
CA PRO A 125 -32.70 6.19 -20.46
C PRO A 125 -33.13 7.44 -19.67
N TYR A 126 -32.73 8.60 -20.12
CA TYR A 126 -33.10 9.84 -19.49
C TYR A 126 -34.29 10.46 -20.21
N GLN A 127 -35.11 11.19 -19.46
CA GLN A 127 -36.17 11.99 -20.06
C GLN A 127 -35.53 13.27 -20.61
N SER A 128 -35.64 13.47 -21.91
CA SER A 128 -35.14 14.69 -22.50
C SER A 128 -36.22 15.77 -22.35
N ASN A 129 -35.96 16.71 -21.45
CA ASN A 129 -36.77 17.90 -21.27
C ASN A 129 -36.54 18.89 -22.41
N SER A 130 -37.00 18.53 -23.61
CA SER A 130 -36.88 19.39 -24.78
C SER A 130 -37.70 20.67 -24.58
N PRO A 131 -37.09 21.86 -24.62
CA PRO A 131 -37.78 23.11 -24.45
C PRO A 131 -38.89 23.32 -25.49
N MET A 132 -40.10 23.60 -25.04
CA MET A 132 -41.27 23.84 -25.85
C MET A 132 -42.08 25.04 -25.36
N TYR A 133 -42.90 25.64 -26.22
CA TYR A 133 -43.86 26.65 -25.87
C TYR A 133 -45.15 26.49 -26.68
N GLY A 134 -46.24 27.03 -26.18
CA GLY A 134 -47.45 27.15 -26.92
C GLY A 134 -48.18 28.46 -26.60
N VAL A 135 -49.02 28.90 -27.52
CA VAL A 135 -49.91 30.05 -27.28
C VAL A 135 -51.26 29.47 -26.82
N LEU A 136 -51.77 29.94 -25.69
CA LEU A 136 -53.00 29.48 -25.14
C LEU A 136 -54.17 29.87 -26.08
N SER A 137 -55.12 28.96 -26.19
CA SER A 137 -56.41 29.22 -26.86
C SER A 137 -57.12 30.46 -26.29
N ASN A 138 -58.00 31.09 -27.07
CA ASN A 138 -58.72 32.27 -26.62
C ASN A 138 -59.51 32.08 -25.32
N ASP A 139 -60.05 30.91 -25.10
CA ASP A 139 -60.77 30.51 -23.89
C ASP A 139 -59.87 30.08 -22.73
N LYS A 140 -58.54 30.06 -22.95
CA LYS A 140 -57.50 29.69 -21.98
C LYS A 140 -57.59 28.24 -21.47
N LYS A 141 -58.24 27.33 -22.19
CA LYS A 141 -58.48 25.94 -21.77
C LYS A 141 -57.57 24.95 -22.47
N SER A 142 -56.89 25.36 -23.54
CA SER A 142 -56.00 24.46 -24.29
C SER A 142 -54.80 25.19 -24.82
N VAL A 143 -53.73 24.39 -25.06
CA VAL A 143 -52.50 24.83 -25.70
C VAL A 143 -51.90 23.70 -26.53
N THR A 144 -51.33 24.06 -27.68
CA THR A 144 -50.52 23.14 -28.48
C THR A 144 -49.08 23.59 -28.44
N PHE A 145 -48.18 22.72 -28.00
CA PHE A 145 -46.77 23.00 -27.81
C PHE A 145 -46.00 22.81 -29.11
N GLN A 146 -45.04 23.70 -29.34
CA GLN A 146 -44.02 23.67 -30.39
C GLN A 146 -42.63 23.68 -29.74
N HIS A 147 -41.64 23.03 -30.33
CA HIS A 147 -40.27 23.08 -29.83
C HIS A 147 -39.67 24.48 -29.90
N LEU A 148 -38.77 24.80 -28.98
CA LEU A 148 -37.94 26.00 -28.95
C LEU A 148 -36.50 25.71 -29.39
N CYS A 149 -36.10 24.45 -29.50
CA CYS A 149 -34.78 23.99 -29.92
C CYS A 149 -34.87 22.86 -30.95
N GLY A 150 -33.73 22.37 -31.42
CA GLY A 150 -33.61 21.13 -32.18
C GLY A 150 -33.11 19.99 -31.32
N MET A 151 -32.89 18.85 -31.93
CA MET A 151 -32.41 17.65 -31.25
C MET A 151 -31.45 16.87 -32.14
N ILE A 152 -30.44 16.23 -31.55
CA ILE A 152 -29.69 15.19 -32.23
C ILE A 152 -30.10 13.82 -31.70
N ARG A 153 -30.11 12.82 -32.58
CA ARG A 153 -30.17 11.41 -32.23
C ARG A 153 -28.84 10.76 -32.52
N LEU A 154 -28.18 10.31 -31.46
CA LEU A 154 -26.91 9.59 -31.51
C LEU A 154 -27.15 8.12 -31.14
N THR A 155 -26.75 7.19 -31.99
CA THR A 155 -26.72 5.75 -31.70
C THR A 155 -25.28 5.31 -31.55
N ILE A 156 -24.96 4.57 -30.48
CA ILE A 156 -23.63 4.00 -30.27
C ILE A 156 -23.79 2.48 -30.08
N ASN A 157 -23.32 1.72 -31.05
CA ASN A 157 -23.33 0.26 -31.04
C ASN A 157 -22.05 -0.29 -30.40
N GLY A 158 -22.08 -1.53 -29.91
CA GLY A 158 -20.89 -2.24 -29.46
C GLY A 158 -20.34 -1.80 -28.08
N ILE A 159 -21.10 -1.05 -27.30
CA ILE A 159 -20.68 -0.69 -25.94
C ILE A 159 -20.66 -1.97 -25.07
N PRO A 160 -19.53 -2.26 -24.35
CA PRO A 160 -19.48 -3.40 -23.44
C PRO A 160 -20.59 -3.38 -22.40
N SER A 161 -21.20 -4.53 -22.11
CA SER A 161 -22.31 -4.61 -21.16
C SER A 161 -21.89 -4.44 -19.70
N SER A 162 -20.61 -4.67 -19.39
CA SER A 162 -20.04 -4.55 -18.04
C SER A 162 -19.56 -3.12 -17.73
N GLY A 163 -19.63 -2.71 -16.49
CA GLY A 163 -19.15 -1.42 -16.01
C GLY A 163 -19.97 -0.21 -16.43
N SER A 164 -19.97 0.83 -15.64
CA SER A 164 -20.60 2.12 -15.95
C SER A 164 -19.74 2.91 -16.93
N LYS A 165 -20.36 3.62 -17.90
CA LYS A 165 -19.67 4.44 -18.88
C LYS A 165 -20.13 5.89 -18.79
N THR A 166 -19.24 6.79 -19.19
CA THR A 166 -19.53 8.22 -19.28
C THR A 166 -19.40 8.68 -20.73
N LEU A 167 -20.52 9.13 -21.30
CA LEU A 167 -20.53 9.77 -22.60
C LEU A 167 -20.43 11.29 -22.42
N THR A 168 -19.53 11.93 -23.12
CA THR A 168 -19.45 13.38 -23.17
C THR A 168 -19.58 13.88 -24.62
N LEU A 169 -20.38 14.94 -24.80
CA LEU A 169 -20.51 15.65 -26.06
C LEU A 169 -19.99 17.07 -25.82
N THR A 170 -18.97 17.48 -26.56
CA THR A 170 -18.37 18.80 -26.40
C THR A 170 -18.48 19.57 -27.70
N SER A 171 -19.19 20.71 -27.67
CA SER A 171 -19.28 21.61 -28.82
C SER A 171 -17.93 22.26 -29.14
N GLN A 172 -17.53 22.22 -30.41
CA GLN A 172 -16.34 22.90 -30.91
C GLN A 172 -16.65 24.35 -31.33
N ASP A 173 -17.93 24.73 -31.30
CA ASP A 173 -18.45 26.04 -31.69
C ASP A 173 -18.93 26.84 -30.46
N GLY A 174 -20.22 27.05 -30.32
CA GLY A 174 -20.84 27.82 -29.23
C GLY A 174 -21.25 26.99 -28.02
N ALA A 175 -21.78 27.66 -27.01
CA ALA A 175 -22.31 27.00 -25.81
C ALA A 175 -23.52 26.12 -26.12
N ILE A 176 -23.58 24.93 -25.56
CA ILE A 176 -24.68 23.97 -25.69
C ILE A 176 -25.38 23.68 -24.35
N THR A 177 -24.80 24.17 -23.24
CA THR A 177 -25.35 24.02 -21.87
C THR A 177 -25.39 25.38 -21.18
N GLY A 178 -26.27 25.53 -20.24
CA GLY A 178 -26.46 26.76 -19.45
C GLY A 178 -27.83 27.38 -19.65
N ASP A 179 -28.03 28.57 -19.13
CA ASP A 179 -29.32 29.27 -19.16
C ASP A 179 -29.51 30.04 -20.46
N ALA A 180 -30.52 29.71 -21.23
CA ALA A 180 -30.92 30.40 -22.44
C ALA A 180 -32.11 31.33 -22.15
N SER A 181 -32.00 32.58 -22.55
CA SER A 181 -33.07 33.56 -22.33
C SER A 181 -34.29 33.27 -23.21
N LEU A 182 -35.45 33.29 -22.61
CA LEU A 182 -36.72 33.14 -23.29
C LEU A 182 -37.23 34.54 -23.69
N ASN A 183 -37.36 34.77 -24.98
CA ASN A 183 -37.71 36.08 -25.55
C ASN A 183 -39.07 36.05 -26.21
N GLU A 184 -39.89 37.07 -25.93
CA GLU A 184 -41.19 37.29 -26.56
C GLU A 184 -41.05 38.15 -27.85
N ASN A 185 -41.51 37.60 -28.99
CA ASN A 185 -41.56 38.33 -30.24
C ASN A 185 -42.94 39.04 -30.35
N GLY A 186 -42.97 40.28 -29.91
CA GLY A 186 -44.19 41.03 -29.63
C GLY A 186 -45.17 41.16 -30.78
N THR A 187 -44.71 41.19 -32.04
CA THR A 187 -45.58 41.37 -33.24
C THR A 187 -46.12 40.02 -33.77
N GLU A 188 -45.43 38.94 -33.52
CA GLU A 188 -45.78 37.59 -34.05
C GLU A 188 -46.47 36.68 -33.06
N ASN A 189 -46.60 37.10 -31.79
CA ASN A 189 -47.11 36.29 -30.69
C ASN A 189 -46.39 34.93 -30.54
N THR A 190 -45.04 34.94 -30.74
CA THR A 190 -44.18 33.72 -30.65
C THR A 190 -43.15 33.88 -29.57
N LEU A 191 -42.58 32.78 -29.10
CA LEU A 191 -41.41 32.76 -28.22
C LEU A 191 -40.20 32.26 -28.99
N SER A 192 -39.06 32.80 -28.63
CA SER A 192 -37.78 32.30 -29.11
C SER A 192 -36.84 32.08 -27.94
N LEU A 193 -35.91 31.15 -28.12
CA LEU A 193 -34.87 30.85 -27.14
C LEU A 193 -33.55 31.43 -27.63
N GLY A 194 -32.88 32.20 -26.78
CA GLY A 194 -31.55 32.73 -27.03
C GLY A 194 -30.48 31.64 -26.94
N THR A 195 -29.26 32.02 -27.23
CA THR A 195 -28.09 31.16 -27.00
C THR A 195 -27.85 31.03 -25.51
N PRO A 196 -27.52 29.84 -25.00
CA PRO A 196 -27.14 29.67 -23.60
C PRO A 196 -26.02 30.61 -23.16
N SER A 197 -26.17 31.20 -21.99
CA SER A 197 -25.16 32.11 -21.44
C SER A 197 -24.00 31.33 -20.82
N GLY A 198 -22.76 31.84 -21.01
CA GLY A 198 -21.55 31.26 -20.43
C GLY A 198 -20.77 30.37 -21.36
N ASP A 199 -19.78 29.64 -20.80
CA ASP A 199 -18.82 28.81 -21.57
C ASP A 199 -19.24 27.31 -21.62
N GLY A 200 -20.48 27.01 -21.35
CA GLY A 200 -21.01 25.63 -21.22
C GLY A 200 -21.03 24.91 -22.56
N LYS A 201 -19.94 24.22 -22.90
CA LYS A 201 -19.77 23.48 -24.16
C LYS A 201 -19.95 21.98 -24.06
N THR A 202 -20.05 21.41 -22.83
CA THR A 202 -20.00 19.96 -22.62
C THR A 202 -21.25 19.45 -21.94
N ILE A 203 -21.83 18.39 -22.54
CA ILE A 203 -22.89 17.55 -21.95
C ILE A 203 -22.26 16.24 -21.50
N THR A 204 -22.57 15.80 -20.27
CA THR A 204 -22.11 14.52 -19.71
C THR A 204 -23.30 13.62 -19.41
N ILE A 205 -23.24 12.38 -19.87
CA ILE A 205 -24.29 11.37 -19.71
C ILE A 205 -23.68 10.11 -19.10
N THR A 206 -24.29 9.59 -18.03
CA THR A 206 -23.89 8.32 -17.42
C THR A 206 -24.68 7.18 -18.03
N ILE A 207 -23.99 6.18 -18.59
CA ILE A 207 -24.60 4.96 -19.16
C ILE A 207 -24.41 3.84 -18.14
N PRO A 208 -25.49 3.28 -17.57
CA PRO A 208 -25.38 2.19 -16.60
C PRO A 208 -24.99 0.87 -17.27
N ASN A 209 -24.63 -0.11 -16.44
CA ASN A 209 -24.37 -1.47 -16.91
C ASN A 209 -25.55 -2.07 -17.68
N GLY A 210 -25.25 -2.96 -18.62
CA GLY A 210 -26.24 -3.68 -19.40
C GLY A 210 -26.71 -2.98 -20.67
N GLN A 211 -26.24 -1.78 -20.96
CA GLN A 211 -26.57 -1.05 -22.18
C GLN A 211 -25.50 -1.29 -23.25
N THR A 212 -25.83 -1.97 -24.32
CA THR A 212 -24.90 -2.33 -25.42
C THR A 212 -25.08 -1.52 -26.70
N GLY A 213 -26.26 -0.97 -26.92
CA GLY A 213 -26.58 -0.15 -28.09
C GLY A 213 -27.50 1.02 -27.77
N PRO A 214 -27.12 1.93 -26.84
CA PRO A 214 -27.98 3.02 -26.42
C PRO A 214 -28.21 4.04 -27.56
N VAL A 215 -29.43 4.59 -27.56
CA VAL A 215 -29.82 5.71 -28.42
C VAL A 215 -30.05 6.94 -27.56
N PHE A 216 -29.40 8.04 -27.92
CA PHE A 216 -29.45 9.30 -27.19
C PHE A 216 -30.18 10.36 -28.01
N ASP A 217 -31.30 10.88 -27.51
CA ASP A 217 -31.99 12.03 -28.05
C ASP A 217 -31.68 13.26 -27.21
N ILE A 218 -30.82 14.13 -27.71
CA ILE A 218 -30.24 15.24 -26.94
C ILE A 218 -30.74 16.57 -27.52
N PRO A 219 -31.51 17.36 -26.75
CA PRO A 219 -31.90 18.71 -27.17
C PRO A 219 -30.67 19.65 -27.22
N LEU A 220 -30.56 20.39 -28.31
CA LEU A 220 -29.49 21.35 -28.53
C LEU A 220 -30.06 22.69 -28.99
N PRO A 221 -29.39 23.82 -28.64
CA PRO A 221 -29.71 25.12 -29.19
C PRO A 221 -29.69 25.10 -30.72
N THR A 222 -30.63 25.79 -31.35
CA THR A 222 -30.68 25.93 -32.80
C THR A 222 -29.46 26.70 -33.31
N ALA A 223 -28.62 26.03 -34.06
CA ALA A 223 -27.38 26.61 -34.64
C ALA A 223 -26.79 25.68 -35.70
N THR A 224 -25.90 26.21 -36.49
CA THR A 224 -24.99 25.42 -37.35
C THR A 224 -23.67 25.26 -36.61
N TYR A 225 -23.35 24.03 -36.25
CA TYR A 225 -22.08 23.66 -35.58
C TYR A 225 -21.09 23.23 -36.63
N THR A 226 -20.37 24.23 -37.16
CA THR A 226 -19.43 24.04 -38.29
C THR A 226 -18.25 23.19 -37.94
N ASN A 227 -17.66 23.43 -36.74
CA ASN A 227 -16.57 22.63 -36.21
C ASN A 227 -17.10 21.36 -35.47
N GLY A 228 -18.42 21.32 -35.22
CA GLY A 228 -19.16 20.14 -34.74
C GLY A 228 -19.10 19.82 -33.28
N LEU A 229 -19.40 18.57 -32.99
CA LEU A 229 -19.42 17.99 -31.64
C LEU A 229 -18.35 16.91 -31.53
N ALA A 230 -17.47 17.03 -30.53
CA ALA A 230 -16.60 15.97 -30.12
C ALA A 230 -17.38 15.02 -29.19
N ILE A 231 -17.46 13.77 -29.58
CA ILE A 231 -18.17 12.69 -28.88
C ILE A 231 -17.10 11.82 -28.22
N LYS A 232 -17.14 11.69 -26.89
CA LYS A 232 -16.19 10.88 -26.13
C LYS A 232 -16.94 9.88 -25.25
N LEU A 233 -16.49 8.63 -25.25
CA LEU A 233 -16.98 7.59 -24.34
C LEU A 233 -15.84 7.05 -23.50
N LYS A 234 -16.02 7.10 -22.19
CA LYS A 234 -15.06 6.65 -21.19
C LYS A 234 -15.67 5.53 -20.34
N GLU A 235 -14.93 4.47 -20.13
CA GLU A 235 -15.33 3.36 -19.24
C GLU A 235 -14.85 3.59 -17.81
N GLY A 236 -15.77 3.69 -16.85
CA GLY A 236 -15.48 3.83 -15.43
C GLY A 236 -14.39 4.87 -15.11
N ASN A 237 -13.34 4.44 -14.44
CA ASN A 237 -12.17 5.27 -14.10
C ASN A 237 -11.02 5.16 -15.11
N SER A 238 -11.21 4.48 -16.24
CA SER A 238 -10.17 4.34 -17.28
C SER A 238 -9.67 5.71 -17.75
N GLU A 239 -8.37 5.83 -17.98
CA GLU A 239 -7.79 7.00 -18.68
C GLU A 239 -8.03 6.94 -20.20
N LEU A 240 -8.42 5.78 -20.71
CA LEU A 240 -8.64 5.54 -22.13
C LEU A 240 -10.03 6.01 -22.56
N VAL A 241 -10.13 6.70 -23.67
CA VAL A 241 -11.35 7.33 -24.17
C VAL A 241 -11.50 7.09 -25.68
N ALA A 242 -12.67 6.59 -26.13
CA ALA A 242 -13.02 6.63 -27.54
C ALA A 242 -13.51 8.04 -27.90
N GLU A 243 -12.97 8.63 -28.94
CA GLU A 243 -13.29 9.99 -29.38
C GLU A 243 -13.56 10.06 -30.87
N LYS A 244 -14.60 10.81 -31.26
CA LYS A 244 -14.88 11.19 -32.64
C LYS A 244 -15.52 12.55 -32.69
N THR A 245 -15.05 13.41 -33.60
CA THR A 245 -15.69 14.70 -33.88
C THR A 245 -16.54 14.58 -35.13
N VAL A 246 -17.80 15.02 -35.06
CA VAL A 246 -18.75 15.08 -36.20
C VAL A 246 -19.01 16.55 -36.48
N ALA A 247 -18.56 17.02 -37.61
CA ALA A 247 -18.64 18.44 -38.04
C ALA A 247 -19.87 18.72 -38.90
N ASN A 248 -20.11 20.02 -39.16
CA ASN A 248 -21.16 20.52 -40.06
C ASN A 248 -22.59 20.09 -39.67
N LEU A 249 -22.88 20.08 -38.37
CA LEU A 249 -24.19 19.76 -37.86
C LEU A 249 -25.11 21.00 -37.94
N ASN A 250 -26.23 20.85 -38.62
CA ASN A 250 -27.27 21.92 -38.70
C ASN A 250 -28.48 21.55 -37.83
N ILE A 251 -28.50 22.11 -36.62
CA ILE A 251 -29.59 21.88 -35.66
C ILE A 251 -30.70 22.89 -35.89
N GLN A 252 -31.85 22.38 -36.34
CA GLN A 252 -33.02 23.19 -36.66
C GLN A 252 -34.11 23.03 -35.63
N LYS A 253 -34.84 24.12 -35.39
CA LYS A 253 -35.96 24.14 -34.47
C LYS A 253 -37.02 23.11 -34.87
N GLY A 254 -37.46 22.25 -33.92
CA GLY A 254 -38.45 21.25 -34.14
C GLY A 254 -38.04 20.03 -34.96
N HIS A 255 -36.75 19.94 -35.34
CA HIS A 255 -36.22 18.84 -36.11
C HIS A 255 -35.28 17.97 -35.30
N ILE A 256 -35.25 16.66 -35.58
CA ILE A 256 -34.26 15.71 -35.09
C ILE A 256 -33.25 15.47 -36.19
N LEU A 257 -31.99 15.82 -35.92
CA LEU A 257 -30.88 15.41 -36.75
C LEU A 257 -30.45 13.99 -36.32
N VAL A 258 -30.80 12.98 -37.15
CA VAL A 258 -30.32 11.62 -36.95
C VAL A 258 -28.89 11.52 -37.44
N MET A 259 -27.96 11.22 -36.54
CA MET A 259 -26.56 11.01 -36.88
C MET A 259 -26.35 9.55 -37.34
N ASP A 260 -25.36 9.35 -38.21
CA ASP A 260 -24.92 7.99 -38.53
C ASP A 260 -24.51 7.28 -37.24
N ALA A 261 -24.89 6.01 -37.11
CA ALA A 261 -24.55 5.21 -35.95
C ALA A 261 -23.03 5.07 -35.80
N LEU A 262 -22.53 5.23 -34.59
CA LEU A 262 -21.13 4.98 -34.25
C LEU A 262 -20.98 3.57 -33.71
N THR A 263 -19.95 2.86 -34.10
CA THR A 263 -19.56 1.60 -33.50
C THR A 263 -18.40 1.84 -32.53
N TYR A 264 -18.62 1.54 -31.25
CA TYR A 264 -17.59 1.58 -30.21
C TYR A 264 -16.75 0.33 -30.26
N ILE A 265 -15.47 0.49 -30.29
CA ILE A 265 -14.49 -0.59 -30.34
C ILE A 265 -13.57 -0.42 -29.14
N SER A 266 -13.58 -1.38 -28.23
CA SER A 266 -12.71 -1.44 -27.07
C SER A 266 -12.00 -2.80 -27.03
N ILE A 267 -10.68 -2.76 -26.82
CA ILE A 267 -9.84 -3.94 -26.73
C ILE A 267 -8.91 -3.74 -25.56
N GLU A 268 -8.76 -4.77 -24.75
CA GLU A 268 -7.91 -4.72 -23.57
C GLU A 268 -6.47 -4.29 -23.92
N GLY A 269 -5.96 -3.29 -23.23
CA GLY A 269 -4.64 -2.72 -23.43
C GLY A 269 -4.53 -1.66 -24.54
N ASN A 270 -5.60 -1.38 -25.30
CA ASN A 270 -5.63 -0.37 -26.36
C ASN A 270 -6.62 0.73 -26.06
N ALA A 271 -6.36 1.94 -26.64
CA ALA A 271 -7.33 3.02 -26.56
C ALA A 271 -8.59 2.64 -27.36
N PRO A 272 -9.80 2.72 -26.79
CA PRO A 272 -11.02 2.47 -27.52
C PRO A 272 -11.24 3.52 -28.63
N SER A 273 -11.99 3.17 -29.67
CA SER A 273 -12.22 4.04 -30.82
C SER A 273 -13.65 3.96 -31.36
N PHE A 274 -14.04 4.96 -32.15
CA PHE A 274 -15.29 4.91 -32.93
C PHE A 274 -14.97 4.75 -34.43
N THR A 275 -15.72 3.91 -35.12
CA THR A 275 -15.62 3.72 -36.57
C THR A 275 -16.99 3.74 -37.24
N THR A 276 -16.99 3.93 -38.57
CA THR A 276 -18.15 3.83 -39.42
C THR A 276 -18.05 2.57 -40.28
N SER A 277 -19.15 1.88 -40.53
CA SER A 277 -19.20 0.65 -41.31
C SER A 277 -18.97 0.90 -42.81
N VAL A 278 -18.33 -0.06 -43.47
CA VAL A 278 -18.23 -0.18 -44.93
C VAL A 278 -19.02 -1.42 -45.39
N LYS A 279 -19.35 -1.50 -46.68
CA LYS A 279 -20.30 -2.51 -47.20
C LYS A 279 -19.63 -3.77 -47.77
N SER A 280 -18.32 -3.73 -47.99
CA SER A 280 -17.64 -4.85 -48.61
C SER A 280 -16.19 -5.00 -48.14
N ILE A 281 -15.62 -6.18 -48.32
CA ILE A 281 -14.19 -6.44 -48.10
C ILE A 281 -13.30 -5.52 -48.91
N ASP A 282 -13.65 -5.30 -50.19
CA ASP A 282 -12.88 -4.42 -51.10
C ASP A 282 -12.84 -2.97 -50.58
N GLU A 283 -13.93 -2.46 -50.01
CA GLU A 283 -13.96 -1.14 -49.40
C GLU A 283 -13.14 -1.10 -48.13
N ALA A 284 -13.17 -2.15 -47.33
CA ALA A 284 -12.35 -2.28 -46.12
C ALA A 284 -10.85 -2.32 -46.44
N GLU A 285 -10.45 -3.15 -47.43
CA GLU A 285 -9.06 -3.24 -47.87
C GLU A 285 -8.54 -1.90 -48.43
N LYS A 286 -9.36 -1.20 -49.22
CA LYS A 286 -9.02 0.15 -49.72
C LYS A 286 -8.90 1.15 -48.56
N ALA A 287 -9.76 1.10 -47.58
CA ALA A 287 -9.66 1.98 -46.43
C ALA A 287 -8.36 1.72 -45.61
N LEU A 288 -8.02 0.46 -45.39
CA LEU A 288 -6.76 0.06 -44.75
C LEU A 288 -5.53 0.50 -45.56
N GLU A 289 -5.56 0.35 -46.89
CA GLU A 289 -4.50 0.76 -47.78
C GLU A 289 -4.30 2.29 -47.81
N ASN A 290 -5.41 3.04 -47.62
CA ASN A 290 -5.39 4.51 -47.56
C ASN A 290 -5.00 5.03 -46.16
N GLY A 291 -4.56 4.16 -45.25
CA GLY A 291 -4.05 4.52 -43.92
C GLY A 291 -5.11 4.56 -42.81
N SER A 292 -6.31 4.02 -43.04
CA SER A 292 -7.28 3.83 -41.97
C SER A 292 -6.81 2.69 -41.07
N ASN A 293 -6.73 2.92 -39.76
CA ASN A 293 -6.40 1.87 -38.80
C ASN A 293 -7.64 1.15 -38.26
N ASN A 294 -8.84 1.61 -38.57
CA ASN A 294 -10.08 1.06 -38.08
C ASN A 294 -11.09 0.95 -39.22
N VAL A 295 -11.53 -0.26 -39.50
CA VAL A 295 -12.58 -0.55 -40.48
C VAL A 295 -13.61 -1.49 -39.88
N ALA A 296 -14.88 -1.30 -40.19
CA ALA A 296 -15.95 -2.22 -39.83
C ALA A 296 -16.74 -2.58 -41.10
N ILE A 297 -17.04 -3.85 -41.28
CA ILE A 297 -17.83 -4.41 -42.37
C ILE A 297 -19.16 -4.87 -41.82
N ASP A 298 -20.27 -4.47 -42.47
CA ASP A 298 -21.59 -4.83 -41.99
C ASP A 298 -21.84 -6.33 -42.08
N GLU A 299 -21.48 -6.96 -43.21
CA GLU A 299 -21.70 -8.39 -43.42
C GLU A 299 -20.56 -8.99 -44.27
N VAL A 300 -20.08 -10.17 -43.85
CA VAL A 300 -19.17 -11.00 -44.65
C VAL A 300 -19.77 -12.40 -44.78
N GLU A 301 -19.99 -12.82 -46.03
CA GLU A 301 -20.50 -14.16 -46.37
C GLU A 301 -19.46 -14.89 -47.26
N THR A 302 -19.01 -16.06 -46.77
CA THR A 302 -18.10 -16.95 -47.51
C THR A 302 -18.72 -18.27 -47.93
N THR A 303 -20.03 -18.42 -47.75
CA THR A 303 -20.80 -19.67 -48.04
C THR A 303 -20.68 -20.10 -49.52
N SER A 304 -20.56 -19.13 -50.41
CA SER A 304 -20.42 -19.36 -51.87
C SER A 304 -19.00 -19.52 -52.37
N GLY A 305 -18.01 -19.19 -51.53
CA GLY A 305 -16.57 -19.29 -51.88
C GLY A 305 -15.68 -18.68 -50.83
N ALA A 306 -14.43 -19.16 -50.74
CA ALA A 306 -13.44 -18.62 -49.82
C ALA A 306 -13.16 -17.11 -50.09
N GLN A 307 -13.12 -16.31 -49.06
CA GLN A 307 -12.75 -14.89 -49.11
C GLN A 307 -11.59 -14.60 -48.14
N SER A 308 -10.85 -13.53 -48.40
CA SER A 308 -9.77 -13.09 -47.54
C SER A 308 -9.76 -11.59 -47.37
N ILE A 309 -9.31 -11.15 -46.20
CA ILE A 309 -9.01 -9.76 -45.90
C ILE A 309 -7.50 -9.64 -45.76
N SER A 310 -6.88 -8.78 -46.55
CA SER A 310 -5.45 -8.51 -46.53
C SER A 310 -5.16 -7.30 -45.64
N VAL A 311 -4.35 -7.52 -44.63
CA VAL A 311 -3.96 -6.50 -43.65
C VAL A 311 -2.61 -5.92 -44.09
N PRO A 312 -2.53 -4.62 -44.41
CA PRO A 312 -1.26 -4.00 -44.80
C PRO A 312 -0.34 -3.88 -43.59
N ALA A 313 0.97 -3.83 -43.85
CA ALA A 313 1.94 -3.54 -42.80
C ALA A 313 1.74 -2.11 -42.28
N THR A 314 1.73 -1.95 -40.93
CA THR A 314 1.71 -0.61 -40.35
C THR A 314 3.12 -0.03 -40.26
N SER A 315 3.24 1.29 -40.43
CA SER A 315 4.49 2.02 -40.22
C SER A 315 4.74 2.31 -38.72
N ASP A 316 3.72 2.19 -37.90
CA ASP A 316 3.75 2.40 -36.45
C ASP A 316 3.08 1.23 -35.73
N ALA A 317 3.91 0.37 -35.13
CA ALA A 317 3.45 -0.81 -34.40
C ALA A 317 2.68 -0.46 -33.11
N SER A 318 2.77 0.78 -32.64
CA SER A 318 2.04 1.23 -31.43
C SER A 318 0.56 1.51 -31.73
N VAL A 319 0.20 1.66 -33.00
CA VAL A 319 -1.19 1.91 -33.43
C VAL A 319 -1.79 0.59 -33.92
N PRO A 320 -2.77 0.01 -33.21
CA PRO A 320 -3.36 -1.26 -33.65
C PRO A 320 -4.23 -1.07 -34.88
N THR A 321 -4.23 -2.08 -35.77
CA THR A 321 -5.20 -2.20 -36.87
C THR A 321 -6.41 -2.96 -36.39
N THR A 322 -7.60 -2.36 -36.51
CA THR A 322 -8.85 -2.97 -36.07
C THR A 322 -9.76 -3.30 -37.24
N ILE A 323 -10.19 -4.55 -37.33
CA ILE A 323 -11.13 -5.04 -38.33
C ILE A 323 -12.36 -5.55 -37.60
N GLY A 324 -13.48 -4.85 -37.77
CA GLY A 324 -14.78 -5.25 -37.27
C GLY A 324 -15.59 -5.93 -38.37
N ILE A 325 -16.29 -7.03 -38.03
CA ILE A 325 -17.27 -7.66 -38.91
C ILE A 325 -18.55 -7.86 -38.10
N ALA A 326 -19.60 -7.12 -38.44
CA ALA A 326 -20.81 -7.15 -37.64
C ALA A 326 -21.58 -8.47 -37.78
N SER A 327 -21.52 -9.08 -38.96
CA SER A 327 -22.19 -10.35 -39.26
C SER A 327 -21.28 -11.23 -40.11
N LEU A 328 -20.79 -12.36 -39.57
CA LEU A 328 -20.00 -13.34 -40.28
C LEU A 328 -20.76 -14.63 -40.51
N SER A 329 -20.86 -15.06 -41.80
CA SER A 329 -21.43 -16.38 -42.23
C SER A 329 -20.43 -17.09 -43.13
N THR A 330 -19.95 -18.26 -42.74
CA THR A 330 -18.85 -18.93 -43.47
C THR A 330 -19.24 -20.29 -44.08
N GLY A 331 -20.21 -20.99 -43.53
CA GLY A 331 -20.47 -22.37 -43.93
C GLY A 331 -19.23 -23.25 -43.83
N ASN A 332 -18.83 -23.89 -44.94
CA ASN A 332 -17.61 -24.71 -44.97
C ASN A 332 -16.34 -23.96 -45.43
N ASN A 333 -16.46 -22.72 -45.87
CA ASN A 333 -15.34 -21.95 -46.41
C ASN A 333 -14.90 -20.92 -45.34
N PRO A 334 -13.75 -21.08 -44.66
CA PRO A 334 -13.31 -20.10 -43.65
C PRO A 334 -13.02 -18.74 -44.29
N LEU A 335 -13.30 -17.67 -43.54
CA LEU A 335 -12.74 -16.36 -43.84
C LEU A 335 -11.26 -16.35 -43.47
N THR A 336 -10.39 -15.91 -44.39
CA THR A 336 -8.95 -15.81 -44.11
C THR A 336 -8.56 -14.36 -43.87
N ILE A 337 -7.98 -14.06 -42.72
CA ILE A 337 -7.32 -12.79 -42.40
C ILE A 337 -5.82 -13.02 -42.54
N LYS A 338 -5.19 -12.30 -43.46
CA LYS A 338 -3.77 -12.52 -43.79
C LYS A 338 -2.98 -11.22 -43.91
N GLU A 339 -1.68 -11.29 -43.77
CA GLU A 339 -0.79 -10.19 -44.08
C GLU A 339 -0.82 -9.92 -45.60
N LYS A 340 -0.90 -8.66 -46.02
CA LYS A 340 -0.83 -8.27 -47.45
C LYS A 340 0.58 -8.51 -48.00
N GLU A 341 1.59 -8.15 -47.22
CA GLU A 341 3.02 -8.32 -47.53
C GLU A 341 3.72 -8.84 -46.28
N SER A 342 4.78 -9.65 -46.46
CA SER A 342 5.57 -10.12 -45.32
C SER A 342 6.21 -8.90 -44.60
N THR A 343 5.83 -8.63 -43.38
CA THR A 343 6.39 -7.55 -42.56
C THR A 343 7.37 -8.11 -41.51
N THR A 344 8.38 -7.34 -41.16
CA THR A 344 9.28 -7.62 -40.04
C THR A 344 8.90 -6.89 -38.76
N VAL A 345 7.85 -6.10 -38.81
CA VAL A 345 7.37 -5.28 -37.69
C VAL A 345 6.27 -6.04 -36.97
N ASN A 346 6.44 -6.26 -35.67
CA ASN A 346 5.37 -6.79 -34.81
C ASN A 346 4.26 -5.74 -34.71
N GLN A 347 3.10 -6.02 -35.29
CA GLN A 347 1.93 -5.14 -35.23
C GLN A 347 0.83 -5.77 -34.37
N ASN A 348 -0.09 -4.95 -33.89
CA ASN A 348 -1.28 -5.38 -33.18
C ASN A 348 -2.49 -5.37 -34.13
N VAL A 349 -3.18 -6.50 -34.24
CA VAL A 349 -4.38 -6.63 -35.06
C VAL A 349 -5.53 -7.08 -34.21
N ASN A 350 -6.60 -6.30 -34.22
CA ASN A 350 -7.82 -6.56 -33.46
C ASN A 350 -8.92 -7.02 -34.41
N LEU A 351 -9.45 -8.20 -34.18
CA LEU A 351 -10.52 -8.79 -34.97
C LEU A 351 -11.80 -8.81 -34.10
N LEU A 352 -12.76 -7.97 -34.42
CA LEU A 352 -14.06 -7.92 -33.76
C LEU A 352 -15.09 -8.60 -34.64
N ILE A 353 -15.55 -9.75 -34.25
CA ILE A 353 -16.41 -10.57 -35.10
C ILE A 353 -17.77 -10.78 -34.42
N GLY A 354 -18.83 -10.52 -35.16
CA GLY A 354 -20.22 -10.89 -34.83
C GLY A 354 -20.68 -12.08 -35.65
N ASN A 355 -21.54 -12.93 -35.10
CA ASN A 355 -22.18 -14.00 -35.85
C ASN A 355 -23.38 -13.47 -36.62
N ALA A 356 -23.67 -14.03 -37.77
CA ALA A 356 -24.90 -13.80 -38.51
C ALA A 356 -26.13 -14.23 -37.67
N GLU A 357 -27.22 -13.51 -37.83
CA GLU A 357 -28.47 -13.82 -37.12
C GLU A 357 -28.90 -15.25 -37.44
N GLY A 358 -29.01 -16.10 -36.41
CA GLY A 358 -29.38 -17.52 -36.54
C GLY A 358 -28.22 -18.49 -36.81
N ASP A 359 -26.97 -18.02 -36.99
CA ASP A 359 -25.78 -18.87 -37.24
C ASP A 359 -24.74 -18.75 -36.12
N ASN A 360 -25.08 -19.27 -34.95
CA ASN A 360 -24.22 -19.17 -33.78
C ASN A 360 -23.16 -20.30 -33.66
N THR A 361 -22.98 -21.18 -34.63
CA THR A 361 -22.18 -22.40 -34.44
C THR A 361 -21.30 -22.82 -35.62
N SER A 362 -21.37 -22.16 -36.77
CA SER A 362 -20.68 -22.60 -38.00
C SER A 362 -19.53 -21.72 -38.46
N ALA A 363 -19.34 -20.53 -37.89
CA ALA A 363 -18.32 -19.60 -38.34
C ALA A 363 -16.90 -20.19 -38.23
N LYS A 364 -16.13 -20.08 -39.31
CA LYS A 364 -14.72 -20.53 -39.36
C LYS A 364 -13.83 -19.40 -39.83
N ILE A 365 -12.69 -19.26 -39.18
CA ILE A 365 -11.72 -18.22 -39.54
C ILE A 365 -10.29 -18.76 -39.54
N ASN A 366 -9.52 -18.35 -40.54
CA ASN A 366 -8.09 -18.58 -40.62
C ASN A 366 -7.36 -17.26 -40.35
N ILE A 367 -6.49 -17.23 -39.41
CA ILE A 367 -5.65 -16.10 -39.03
C ILE A 367 -4.22 -16.42 -39.48
N GLU A 368 -3.74 -15.76 -40.51
CA GLU A 368 -2.41 -15.92 -41.12
C GLU A 368 -1.64 -14.59 -40.97
N LEU A 369 -1.39 -14.18 -39.73
CA LEU A 369 -0.76 -12.94 -39.37
C LEU A 369 0.53 -13.25 -38.56
N GLU A 370 1.56 -13.74 -39.27
CA GLU A 370 2.77 -14.33 -38.69
C GLU A 370 3.55 -13.34 -37.78
N ASN A 371 3.50 -12.05 -38.10
CA ASN A 371 4.23 -11.01 -37.38
C ASN A 371 3.28 -10.08 -36.61
N SER A 372 2.14 -10.58 -36.18
CA SER A 372 1.13 -9.78 -35.48
C SER A 372 0.72 -10.42 -34.17
N HIS A 373 0.52 -9.60 -33.13
CA HIS A 373 -0.30 -9.94 -31.98
C HIS A 373 -1.75 -9.79 -32.40
N VAL A 374 -2.54 -10.83 -32.24
CA VAL A 374 -3.93 -10.83 -32.72
C VAL A 374 -4.87 -10.99 -31.54
N THR A 375 -5.81 -10.07 -31.41
CA THR A 375 -6.92 -10.16 -30.44
C THR A 375 -8.19 -10.49 -31.18
N LEU A 376 -8.83 -11.59 -30.81
CA LEU A 376 -10.13 -12.01 -31.34
C LEU A 376 -11.19 -11.72 -30.28
N SER A 377 -12.08 -10.77 -30.57
CA SER A 377 -13.11 -10.26 -29.66
C SER A 377 -14.50 -10.38 -30.28
N PRO A 378 -15.56 -10.44 -29.48
CA PRO A 378 -16.91 -10.35 -30.03
C PRO A 378 -17.23 -8.93 -30.45
N MET A 379 -17.88 -8.77 -31.60
CA MET A 379 -18.36 -7.44 -32.05
C MET A 379 -19.50 -6.94 -31.16
N ASN A 380 -20.42 -7.81 -30.77
CA ASN A 380 -21.57 -7.53 -29.91
C ASN A 380 -21.86 -8.74 -29.03
N GLY A 381 -21.77 -8.57 -27.70
CA GLY A 381 -22.14 -9.59 -26.75
C GLY A 381 -21.25 -10.84 -26.81
N THR A 382 -21.66 -11.88 -27.53
CA THR A 382 -20.89 -13.14 -27.66
C THR A 382 -20.75 -13.56 -29.11
N THR A 383 -19.62 -14.21 -29.44
CA THR A 383 -19.37 -14.76 -30.77
C THR A 383 -18.89 -16.21 -30.66
N THR A 384 -19.40 -17.10 -31.51
CA THR A 384 -19.04 -18.51 -31.51
C THR A 384 -18.41 -18.91 -32.85
N PHE A 385 -17.25 -19.56 -32.76
CA PHE A 385 -16.56 -20.15 -33.91
C PHE A 385 -16.60 -21.67 -33.84
N ALA A 386 -16.94 -22.30 -34.95
CA ALA A 386 -16.80 -23.75 -35.10
C ALA A 386 -15.31 -24.15 -35.16
N GLU A 387 -14.50 -23.37 -35.90
CA GLU A 387 -13.08 -23.60 -36.03
C GLU A 387 -12.30 -22.28 -36.21
N VAL A 388 -11.22 -22.15 -35.49
CA VAL A 388 -10.22 -21.08 -35.68
C VAL A 388 -8.88 -21.73 -35.93
N THR A 389 -8.24 -21.38 -37.04
CA THR A 389 -6.84 -21.74 -37.28
C THR A 389 -6.00 -20.48 -37.16
N ALA A 390 -4.95 -20.51 -36.33
CA ALA A 390 -4.15 -19.33 -36.03
C ALA A 390 -2.63 -19.59 -36.24
N LYS A 391 -1.99 -18.74 -37.04
CA LYS A 391 -0.56 -18.70 -37.29
C LYS A 391 -0.04 -17.30 -36.98
N THR A 392 0.37 -17.08 -35.74
CA THR A 392 0.89 -15.81 -35.24
C THR A 392 2.40 -15.85 -34.91
N SER A 393 3.08 -16.91 -35.30
CA SER A 393 4.51 -17.17 -35.14
C SER A 393 5.03 -17.04 -33.71
N SER A 394 5.88 -16.07 -33.41
CA SER A 394 6.38 -15.81 -32.04
C SER A 394 5.44 -14.94 -31.19
N ASN A 395 4.33 -14.48 -31.76
CA ASN A 395 3.38 -13.58 -31.13
C ASN A 395 2.22 -14.36 -30.46
N THR A 396 1.26 -13.66 -29.89
CA THR A 396 0.17 -14.26 -29.13
C THR A 396 -1.16 -14.04 -29.84
N LEU A 397 -1.98 -15.08 -29.95
CA LEU A 397 -3.41 -14.98 -30.20
C LEU A 397 -4.11 -14.78 -28.85
N VAL A 398 -4.85 -13.69 -28.71
CA VAL A 398 -5.74 -13.44 -27.56
C VAL A 398 -7.16 -13.83 -27.95
N VAL A 399 -7.77 -14.73 -27.19
CA VAL A 399 -9.19 -15.11 -27.29
C VAL A 399 -9.92 -14.40 -26.14
N ASP A 400 -10.63 -13.35 -26.50
CA ASP A 400 -11.22 -12.41 -25.54
C ASP A 400 -12.48 -12.96 -24.86
N GLU A 401 -12.92 -12.31 -23.76
CA GLU A 401 -14.17 -12.64 -23.08
C GLU A 401 -15.36 -12.55 -24.06
N GLY A 402 -16.32 -13.45 -23.94
CA GLY A 402 -17.46 -13.55 -24.87
C GLY A 402 -17.17 -14.29 -26.18
N VAL A 403 -15.93 -14.66 -26.46
CA VAL A 403 -15.57 -15.53 -27.60
C VAL A 403 -15.62 -16.99 -27.19
N THR A 404 -16.34 -17.81 -27.96
CA THR A 404 -16.37 -19.27 -27.83
C THR A 404 -15.78 -19.91 -29.09
N ILE A 405 -14.77 -20.75 -28.92
CA ILE A 405 -14.15 -21.52 -30.03
C ILE A 405 -14.36 -23.00 -29.76
N THR A 406 -15.08 -23.68 -30.66
CA THR A 406 -15.26 -25.13 -30.53
C THR A 406 -13.95 -25.88 -30.79
N LYS A 407 -13.20 -25.48 -31.85
CA LYS A 407 -11.89 -26.07 -32.15
C LYS A 407 -10.89 -24.99 -32.55
N LEU A 408 -9.78 -24.91 -31.83
CA LEU A 408 -8.65 -24.03 -32.12
C LEU A 408 -7.44 -24.86 -32.60
N ILE A 409 -6.94 -24.53 -33.78
CA ILE A 409 -5.72 -25.14 -34.36
C ILE A 409 -4.60 -24.08 -34.31
N VAL A 410 -3.57 -24.36 -33.52
CA VAL A 410 -2.42 -23.46 -33.34
C VAL A 410 -1.29 -23.87 -34.27
N LYS A 411 -0.98 -23.02 -35.24
CA LYS A 411 0.13 -23.19 -36.20
C LYS A 411 1.35 -22.31 -35.83
N GLY A 412 1.23 -21.40 -34.90
CA GLY A 412 2.33 -20.54 -34.43
C GLY A 412 1.89 -19.69 -33.22
N GLY A 413 2.90 -19.27 -32.42
CA GLY A 413 2.70 -18.38 -31.28
C GLY A 413 2.10 -19.02 -30.03
N ASN A 414 1.87 -18.20 -29.04
CA ASN A 414 1.17 -18.53 -27.80
C ASN A 414 -0.33 -18.22 -27.93
N VAL A 415 -1.14 -18.75 -27.02
CA VAL A 415 -2.57 -18.46 -26.98
C VAL A 415 -2.94 -17.97 -25.59
N ARG A 416 -3.51 -16.77 -25.50
CA ARG A 416 -4.07 -16.21 -24.27
C ARG A 416 -5.60 -16.34 -24.33
N VAL A 417 -6.20 -16.95 -23.33
CA VAL A 417 -7.62 -17.27 -23.32
C VAL A 417 -8.31 -16.61 -22.14
N SER A 418 -9.22 -15.70 -22.46
CA SER A 418 -10.21 -15.12 -21.51
C SER A 418 -11.60 -15.68 -21.73
N GLY A 419 -11.90 -16.14 -22.96
CA GLY A 419 -13.17 -16.75 -23.36
C GLY A 419 -13.21 -18.27 -23.16
N ILE A 420 -13.85 -18.96 -24.11
CA ILE A 420 -14.08 -20.42 -24.07
C ILE A 420 -13.41 -21.09 -25.27
N VAL A 421 -12.52 -22.06 -25.03
CA VAL A 421 -11.95 -22.94 -26.05
C VAL A 421 -12.27 -24.37 -25.65
N SER A 422 -13.08 -25.08 -26.48
CA SER A 422 -13.51 -26.45 -26.14
C SER A 422 -12.50 -27.51 -26.53
N GLU A 423 -11.81 -27.34 -27.67
CA GLU A 423 -10.75 -28.19 -28.17
C GLU A 423 -9.57 -27.32 -28.63
N ILE A 424 -8.35 -27.69 -28.27
CA ILE A 424 -7.13 -27.02 -28.77
C ILE A 424 -6.15 -28.07 -29.33
N THR A 425 -5.64 -27.83 -30.51
CA THR A 425 -4.75 -28.74 -31.19
C THR A 425 -3.49 -27.99 -31.65
N LYS A 426 -2.34 -28.53 -31.33
CA LYS A 426 -1.06 -28.07 -31.87
C LYS A 426 -0.86 -28.66 -33.29
N ASP A 427 -0.59 -27.80 -34.26
CA ASP A 427 -0.22 -28.25 -35.61
C ASP A 427 1.10 -29.01 -35.59
N ASN A 428 1.20 -30.06 -36.42
CA ASN A 428 2.37 -30.97 -36.47
C ASN A 428 3.65 -30.24 -36.94
N GLU A 429 3.52 -29.16 -37.67
CA GLU A 429 4.65 -28.36 -38.19
C GLU A 429 5.20 -27.39 -37.13
N LEU A 430 4.47 -27.13 -36.06
CA LEU A 430 4.89 -26.23 -35.03
C LEU A 430 5.93 -26.84 -34.10
N SER A 431 7.15 -26.31 -34.13
CA SER A 431 8.23 -26.70 -33.22
C SER A 431 8.05 -26.08 -31.82
N GLY A 432 8.62 -26.74 -30.78
CA GLY A 432 8.57 -26.24 -29.41
C GLY A 432 7.25 -26.52 -28.68
N THR A 433 7.08 -25.94 -27.50
CA THR A 433 5.91 -26.13 -26.66
C THR A 433 5.35 -24.71 -26.34
N PRO A 434 4.36 -24.23 -27.12
CA PRO A 434 3.77 -22.93 -26.90
C PRO A 434 2.98 -22.90 -25.58
N TYR A 435 2.77 -21.69 -25.05
CA TYR A 435 1.95 -21.49 -23.86
C TYR A 435 0.47 -21.36 -24.21
N ILE A 436 -0.37 -21.97 -23.37
CA ILE A 436 -1.76 -21.56 -23.20
C ILE A 436 -1.78 -20.71 -21.94
N ILE A 437 -1.97 -19.41 -22.10
CA ILE A 437 -2.03 -18.41 -21.04
C ILE A 437 -3.50 -18.28 -20.67
N LYS A 438 -3.85 -18.79 -19.49
CA LYS A 438 -5.24 -18.88 -19.04
C LYS A 438 -5.58 -17.71 -18.13
N GLU A 439 -6.58 -16.91 -18.51
CA GLU A 439 -7.17 -15.89 -17.66
C GLU A 439 -8.14 -16.48 -16.61
N GLU A 440 -8.38 -15.73 -15.56
CA GLU A 440 -9.39 -16.10 -14.56
C GLU A 440 -10.78 -16.18 -15.23
N GLY A 441 -11.53 -17.21 -14.93
CA GLY A 441 -12.84 -17.45 -15.57
C GLY A 441 -12.78 -18.12 -16.94
N ALA A 442 -11.64 -18.15 -17.62
CA ALA A 442 -11.49 -18.79 -18.92
C ALA A 442 -11.74 -20.31 -18.87
N THR A 443 -12.37 -20.83 -19.91
CA THR A 443 -12.57 -22.28 -20.08
C THR A 443 -11.65 -22.81 -21.18
N ILE A 444 -10.79 -23.77 -20.82
CA ILE A 444 -9.90 -24.46 -21.76
C ILE A 444 -10.11 -25.97 -21.64
N PRO A 445 -9.76 -26.78 -22.67
CA PRO A 445 -9.91 -28.23 -22.59
C PRO A 445 -9.06 -28.84 -21.48
N SER A 446 -9.53 -29.93 -20.89
CA SER A 446 -8.80 -30.68 -19.85
C SER A 446 -7.53 -31.36 -20.36
N THR A 447 -7.43 -31.59 -21.68
CA THR A 447 -6.26 -32.18 -22.33
C THR A 447 -5.67 -31.17 -23.33
N THR A 448 -4.42 -30.77 -23.09
CA THR A 448 -3.71 -29.74 -23.87
C THR A 448 -2.36 -30.27 -24.33
N THR A 449 -2.35 -31.45 -24.98
CA THR A 449 -1.12 -32.12 -25.41
C THR A 449 -0.28 -31.24 -26.34
N GLY A 450 0.99 -31.05 -25.99
CA GLY A 450 1.94 -30.24 -26.76
C GLY A 450 1.97 -28.77 -26.36
N PHE A 451 1.25 -28.37 -25.30
CA PHE A 451 1.24 -27.02 -24.74
C PHE A 451 1.69 -27.01 -23.27
N THR A 452 2.19 -25.88 -22.85
CA THR A 452 2.37 -25.56 -21.41
C THR A 452 1.25 -24.63 -20.98
N VAL A 453 0.41 -25.10 -20.07
CA VAL A 453 -0.64 -24.25 -19.48
C VAL A 453 -0.04 -23.41 -18.36
N ILE A 454 -0.35 -22.12 -18.34
CA ILE A 454 0.10 -21.16 -17.32
C ILE A 454 -1.02 -20.15 -17.06
N ASP A 455 -1.23 -19.80 -15.79
CA ASP A 455 -2.14 -18.73 -15.43
C ASP A 455 -1.61 -17.38 -15.94
N ALA A 456 -2.49 -16.53 -16.45
CA ALA A 456 -2.11 -15.26 -17.07
C ALA A 456 -1.34 -14.35 -16.10
N ALA A 457 -1.78 -14.22 -14.87
CA ALA A 457 -1.11 -13.41 -13.86
C ALA A 457 0.34 -13.90 -13.59
N VAL A 458 0.56 -15.23 -13.62
CA VAL A 458 1.91 -15.80 -13.47
C VAL A 458 2.76 -15.53 -14.71
N TYR A 459 2.18 -15.67 -15.91
CA TYR A 459 2.88 -15.39 -17.17
C TYR A 459 3.31 -13.91 -17.23
N ASP A 460 2.42 -12.98 -16.92
CA ASP A 460 2.68 -11.54 -16.96
C ASP A 460 3.71 -11.12 -15.91
N LEU A 461 3.66 -11.68 -14.70
CA LEU A 461 4.69 -11.51 -13.68
C LEU A 461 6.07 -11.94 -14.23
N VAL A 462 6.16 -13.15 -14.79
CA VAL A 462 7.43 -13.72 -15.30
C VAL A 462 7.99 -12.89 -16.45
N GLU A 463 7.15 -12.48 -17.41
CA GLU A 463 7.60 -11.65 -18.53
C GLU A 463 8.00 -10.24 -18.09
N THR A 464 7.27 -9.64 -17.15
CA THR A 464 7.66 -8.33 -16.59
C THR A 464 8.98 -8.43 -15.83
N MET A 465 9.15 -9.46 -15.01
CA MET A 465 10.42 -9.69 -14.31
C MET A 465 11.61 -9.85 -15.28
N LYS A 466 11.43 -10.60 -16.35
CA LYS A 466 12.45 -10.84 -17.36
C LYS A 466 12.82 -9.57 -18.14
N ASN A 467 11.86 -8.72 -18.44
CA ASN A 467 12.06 -7.50 -19.20
C ASN A 467 12.46 -6.30 -18.35
N GLY A 468 12.15 -6.33 -17.07
CA GLY A 468 12.20 -5.20 -16.15
C GLY A 468 10.91 -4.38 -16.23
N GLY A 469 10.64 -3.59 -15.20
CA GLY A 469 9.45 -2.75 -15.08
C GLY A 469 8.69 -2.97 -13.77
N ASP A 470 7.47 -2.46 -13.72
CA ASP A 470 6.63 -2.52 -12.55
C ASP A 470 5.47 -3.51 -12.79
N TYR A 471 5.13 -4.29 -11.77
CA TYR A 471 4.00 -5.20 -11.79
C TYR A 471 3.20 -5.07 -10.50
N THR A 472 1.89 -4.93 -10.62
CA THR A 472 0.96 -4.89 -9.48
C THR A 472 0.06 -6.10 -9.54
N LEU A 473 -0.02 -6.86 -8.44
CA LEU A 473 -0.93 -8.00 -8.35
C LEU A 473 -2.39 -7.52 -8.29
N ASN A 474 -3.22 -8.23 -9.02
CA ASN A 474 -4.68 -8.03 -9.02
C ASN A 474 -5.42 -9.21 -8.38
N ALA A 475 -4.73 -10.33 -8.14
CA ALA A 475 -5.27 -11.54 -7.52
C ALA A 475 -4.14 -12.33 -6.85
N ASP A 476 -4.50 -13.30 -6.03
CA ASP A 476 -3.57 -14.27 -5.49
C ASP A 476 -3.06 -15.19 -6.60
N ILE A 477 -1.76 -15.47 -6.61
CA ILE A 477 -1.15 -16.33 -7.62
C ILE A 477 -0.28 -17.42 -7.00
N ASN A 478 -0.03 -18.47 -7.78
CA ASN A 478 0.78 -19.60 -7.38
C ASN A 478 1.87 -19.87 -8.44
N ILE A 479 3.14 -19.81 -8.01
CA ILE A 479 4.30 -20.06 -8.89
C ILE A 479 4.78 -21.52 -8.84
N VAL A 480 3.91 -22.47 -8.64
CA VAL A 480 4.16 -23.91 -8.43
C VAL A 480 5.37 -24.44 -9.18
N GLY A 481 6.37 -24.92 -8.44
CA GLY A 481 7.58 -25.58 -8.98
C GLY A 481 8.36 -24.76 -10.00
N ARG A 482 8.22 -23.44 -9.97
CA ARG A 482 8.77 -22.55 -10.99
C ARG A 482 9.65 -21.48 -10.36
N ASP A 483 10.89 -21.42 -10.82
CA ASP A 483 11.74 -20.26 -10.52
C ASP A 483 11.34 -19.07 -11.38
N VAL A 484 11.21 -17.90 -10.75
CA VAL A 484 10.97 -16.62 -11.41
C VAL A 484 12.19 -15.72 -11.25
N ASN A 485 12.64 -15.11 -12.34
CA ASN A 485 13.96 -14.49 -12.39
C ASN A 485 13.92 -13.02 -12.76
N VAL A 486 14.67 -12.19 -12.01
CA VAL A 486 15.06 -10.85 -12.42
C VAL A 486 16.47 -10.92 -13.00
N PRO A 487 16.67 -10.82 -14.32
CA PRO A 487 18.00 -10.95 -14.93
C PRO A 487 18.96 -9.83 -14.54
N ALA A 488 20.25 -10.09 -14.67
CA ALA A 488 21.28 -9.08 -14.44
C ALA A 488 21.05 -7.84 -15.32
N GLY A 489 21.22 -6.65 -14.73
CA GLY A 489 21.01 -5.37 -15.39
C GLY A 489 19.54 -4.97 -15.59
N LYS A 490 18.58 -5.78 -15.13
CA LYS A 490 17.16 -5.44 -15.11
C LYS A 490 16.74 -4.95 -13.72
N ALA A 491 15.79 -4.02 -13.71
CA ALA A 491 15.12 -3.56 -12.50
C ALA A 491 13.65 -3.92 -12.56
N PHE A 492 13.16 -4.56 -11.51
CA PHE A 492 11.78 -5.01 -11.40
C PHE A 492 11.18 -4.57 -10.07
N THR A 493 10.00 -3.98 -10.11
CA THR A 493 9.23 -3.61 -8.92
C THR A 493 7.96 -4.46 -8.87
N LEU A 494 7.72 -5.09 -7.72
CA LEU A 494 6.49 -5.84 -7.45
C LEU A 494 5.70 -5.12 -6.36
N ASP A 495 4.49 -4.71 -6.67
CA ASP A 495 3.49 -4.33 -5.67
C ASP A 495 2.54 -5.50 -5.42
N LEU A 496 2.57 -6.05 -4.23
CA LEU A 496 1.66 -7.13 -3.85
C LEU A 496 0.19 -6.69 -3.78
N ASN A 497 -0.08 -5.39 -3.58
CA ASN A 497 -1.42 -4.82 -3.54
C ASN A 497 -2.39 -5.62 -2.65
N GLY A 498 -1.89 -6.18 -1.56
CA GLY A 498 -2.65 -6.98 -0.61
C GLY A 498 -2.79 -8.47 -0.94
N HIS A 499 -2.31 -8.90 -2.10
CA HIS A 499 -2.43 -10.27 -2.59
C HIS A 499 -1.27 -11.18 -2.17
N THR A 500 -1.47 -12.48 -2.36
CA THR A 500 -0.50 -13.51 -2.01
C THR A 500 0.14 -14.13 -3.26
N ILE A 501 1.46 -14.28 -3.22
CA ILE A 501 2.18 -15.20 -4.10
C ILE A 501 2.54 -16.43 -3.29
N GLU A 502 1.93 -17.57 -3.61
CA GLU A 502 2.32 -18.85 -3.02
C GLU A 502 3.44 -19.49 -3.86
N ALA A 503 4.59 -19.70 -3.22
CA ALA A 503 5.75 -20.34 -3.82
C ALA A 503 5.79 -21.83 -3.46
N ALA A 504 4.85 -22.60 -4.01
CA ALA A 504 4.72 -24.03 -3.76
C ALA A 504 5.73 -24.86 -4.59
N ASN A 505 6.06 -26.05 -4.12
CA ASN A 505 6.90 -27.02 -4.83
C ASN A 505 8.21 -26.44 -5.38
N ASP A 506 9.01 -25.81 -4.52
CA ASP A 506 10.31 -25.19 -4.86
C ASP A 506 10.24 -23.92 -5.73
N GLY A 507 9.09 -23.28 -5.86
CA GLY A 507 9.02 -21.96 -6.51
C GLY A 507 9.88 -20.93 -5.78
N LYS A 508 10.76 -20.24 -6.51
CA LYS A 508 11.74 -19.31 -5.96
C LYS A 508 11.85 -18.04 -6.79
N PHE A 509 12.13 -16.94 -6.08
CA PHE A 509 12.55 -15.72 -6.72
C PHE A 509 14.09 -15.69 -6.83
N LYS A 510 14.61 -15.61 -8.04
CA LYS A 510 16.05 -15.45 -8.30
C LYS A 510 16.32 -14.04 -8.80
N VAL A 511 17.11 -13.31 -8.05
CA VAL A 511 17.43 -11.91 -8.31
C VAL A 511 18.90 -11.80 -8.68
N TYR A 512 19.15 -11.57 -9.95
CA TYR A 512 20.48 -11.25 -10.51
C TYR A 512 20.60 -9.76 -10.86
N GLY A 513 19.48 -9.05 -10.91
CA GLY A 513 19.36 -7.60 -11.12
C GLY A 513 18.89 -6.87 -9.86
N THR A 514 18.01 -5.90 -10.01
CA THR A 514 17.39 -5.17 -8.88
C THR A 514 15.94 -5.58 -8.73
N PHE A 515 15.57 -6.03 -7.54
CA PHE A 515 14.19 -6.37 -7.18
C PHE A 515 13.70 -5.47 -6.06
N THR A 516 12.64 -4.71 -6.30
CA THR A 516 11.96 -3.90 -5.29
C THR A 516 10.61 -4.54 -4.94
N LEU A 517 10.40 -4.84 -3.66
CA LEU A 517 9.14 -5.38 -3.15
C LEU A 517 8.37 -4.29 -2.39
N LYS A 518 7.12 -4.09 -2.78
CA LYS A 518 6.15 -3.17 -2.17
C LYS A 518 4.85 -3.89 -1.85
N ASP A 519 4.04 -3.25 -1.03
CA ASP A 519 2.66 -3.67 -0.78
C ASP A 519 1.81 -2.45 -0.44
N SER A 520 1.10 -1.93 -1.41
CA SER A 520 0.28 -0.72 -1.26
C SER A 520 -0.91 -0.88 -0.31
N LYS A 521 -1.32 -2.12 0.01
CA LYS A 521 -2.42 -2.45 0.93
C LYS A 521 -1.96 -2.94 2.30
N GLY A 522 -0.70 -3.35 2.44
CA GLY A 522 -0.12 -3.77 3.72
C GLY A 522 -0.47 -5.20 4.18
N THR A 523 -1.20 -5.99 3.41
CA THR A 523 -1.60 -7.36 3.75
C THR A 523 -1.01 -8.43 2.83
N GLY A 524 -0.37 -8.00 1.76
CA GLY A 524 0.22 -8.85 0.74
C GLY A 524 1.42 -9.65 1.24
N LYS A 525 1.63 -10.83 0.67
CA LYS A 525 2.74 -11.69 1.05
C LYS A 525 3.28 -12.53 -0.10
N ILE A 526 4.57 -12.85 -0.03
CA ILE A 526 5.20 -13.96 -0.73
C ILE A 526 5.38 -15.07 0.30
N ALA A 527 4.72 -16.21 0.09
CA ALA A 527 4.67 -17.30 1.06
C ALA A 527 5.23 -18.60 0.49
N SER A 528 5.93 -19.35 1.32
CA SER A 528 6.28 -20.75 1.08
C SER A 528 5.89 -21.55 2.30
N THR A 529 4.73 -22.21 2.23
CA THR A 529 4.13 -22.96 3.33
C THR A 529 4.21 -24.48 3.15
N GLN A 530 4.68 -24.94 1.99
CA GLN A 530 4.69 -26.36 1.67
C GLN A 530 5.93 -27.10 2.15
N ASP A 531 5.71 -28.35 2.50
CA ASP A 531 6.75 -29.26 2.96
C ASP A 531 7.61 -29.73 1.80
N TYR A 532 8.92 -29.58 1.93
CA TYR A 532 9.86 -30.21 1.00
C TYR A 532 10.17 -31.62 1.48
N ALA A 533 10.16 -32.55 0.55
CA ALA A 533 10.49 -33.95 0.81
C ALA A 533 11.97 -34.20 1.14
N THR A 534 12.82 -33.19 1.08
CA THR A 534 14.27 -33.26 1.30
C THR A 534 14.69 -32.50 2.55
N GLU A 535 15.71 -32.98 3.25
CA GLU A 535 16.24 -32.44 4.50
C GLU A 535 16.92 -31.05 4.37
N TYR A 536 16.97 -30.48 3.17
CA TYR A 536 17.69 -29.23 2.93
C TYR A 536 16.75 -28.03 2.88
N THR A 537 17.15 -27.00 3.56
CA THR A 537 16.52 -25.70 3.60
C THR A 537 16.48 -25.07 2.21
N SER A 538 15.33 -24.50 1.89
CA SER A 538 15.13 -23.75 0.67
C SER A 538 15.10 -22.26 0.98
N THR A 539 15.79 -21.46 0.18
CA THR A 539 15.70 -20.01 0.23
C THR A 539 14.56 -19.55 -0.67
N LEU A 540 13.65 -18.73 -0.16
CA LEU A 540 12.51 -18.25 -0.93
C LEU A 540 12.92 -17.18 -1.94
N ILE A 541 13.78 -16.25 -1.52
CA ILE A 541 14.31 -15.21 -2.42
C ILE A 541 15.83 -15.28 -2.44
N TYR A 542 16.39 -15.61 -3.59
CA TYR A 542 17.83 -15.64 -3.86
C TYR A 542 18.30 -14.33 -4.46
N VAL A 543 19.25 -13.68 -3.85
CA VAL A 543 19.91 -12.49 -4.38
C VAL A 543 21.36 -12.86 -4.65
N GLU A 544 21.73 -13.00 -5.92
CA GLU A 544 22.98 -13.64 -6.32
C GLU A 544 23.78 -12.76 -7.29
N GLY A 545 25.00 -12.45 -6.91
CA GLY A 545 25.98 -11.68 -7.69
C GLY A 545 26.19 -10.26 -7.18
N GLU A 546 27.39 -9.71 -7.43
CA GLU A 546 27.85 -8.40 -6.94
C GLU A 546 26.97 -7.20 -7.38
N SER A 547 26.20 -7.35 -8.45
CA SER A 547 25.25 -6.35 -8.94
C SER A 547 23.80 -6.62 -8.56
N ALA A 548 23.56 -7.75 -7.91
CA ALA A 548 22.21 -8.15 -7.50
C ALA A 548 21.79 -7.41 -6.24
N LYS A 549 20.59 -6.87 -6.25
CA LYS A 549 20.06 -6.11 -5.12
C LYS A 549 18.58 -6.38 -4.88
N MET A 550 18.23 -6.61 -3.63
CA MET A 550 16.84 -6.62 -3.19
C MET A 550 16.57 -5.41 -2.30
N ILE A 551 15.48 -4.72 -2.59
CA ILE A 551 14.95 -3.60 -1.79
C ILE A 551 13.56 -3.99 -1.31
N MET A 552 13.34 -3.98 -0.01
CA MET A 552 12.05 -4.27 0.59
C MET A 552 11.49 -3.01 1.25
N GLU A 553 10.47 -2.44 0.64
CA GLU A 553 9.78 -1.24 1.14
C GLU A 553 8.49 -1.60 1.90
N GLY A 554 7.93 -2.79 1.63
CA GLY A 554 6.69 -3.26 2.23
C GLY A 554 6.40 -4.72 1.89
N GLY A 555 5.22 -5.21 2.32
CA GLY A 555 4.78 -6.59 2.12
C GLY A 555 5.38 -7.57 3.12
N ASN A 556 4.98 -8.84 3.01
CA ASN A 556 5.42 -9.89 3.91
C ASN A 556 6.10 -11.00 3.12
N ILE A 557 7.23 -11.48 3.61
CA ILE A 557 7.88 -12.69 3.16
C ILE A 557 7.70 -13.73 4.26
N TYR A 558 7.00 -14.81 3.95
CA TYR A 558 6.66 -15.85 4.91
C TYR A 558 7.24 -17.20 4.48
N ALA A 559 8.30 -17.61 5.17
CA ALA A 559 9.08 -18.81 4.87
C ALA A 559 9.10 -19.76 6.09
N VAL A 560 7.92 -20.17 6.56
CA VAL A 560 7.75 -21.04 7.73
C VAL A 560 7.05 -22.33 7.33
N ARG A 561 7.61 -23.45 7.72
CA ARG A 561 6.96 -24.76 7.54
C ARG A 561 5.96 -25.01 8.67
N SER A 562 4.82 -25.61 8.33
CA SER A 562 3.78 -25.95 9.28
C SER A 562 4.11 -27.21 10.12
N ASP A 563 4.97 -28.09 9.61
CA ASP A 563 5.27 -29.40 10.22
C ASP A 563 6.56 -29.43 11.06
N ALA A 564 7.50 -28.53 10.81
CA ALA A 564 8.78 -28.49 11.49
C ALA A 564 9.43 -27.11 11.41
N VAL A 565 9.25 -26.31 12.45
CA VAL A 565 9.80 -24.96 12.57
C VAL A 565 11.34 -24.96 12.52
N ASP A 566 11.97 -26.00 13.06
CA ASP A 566 13.42 -26.21 13.12
C ASP A 566 14.06 -26.66 11.80
N LYS A 567 13.25 -26.99 10.79
CA LYS A 567 13.68 -27.35 9.43
C LYS A 567 13.21 -26.33 8.39
N GLY A 568 13.04 -25.10 8.83
CA GLY A 568 12.41 -24.05 8.07
C GLY A 568 13.21 -23.55 6.89
N HIS A 569 12.55 -22.72 6.13
CA HIS A 569 13.11 -22.03 4.99
C HIS A 569 13.86 -20.78 5.40
N PHE A 570 14.71 -20.28 4.50
CA PHE A 570 15.25 -18.93 4.59
C PHE A 570 14.33 -17.97 3.86
N GLY A 571 14.13 -16.77 4.42
CA GLY A 571 13.38 -15.74 3.74
C GLY A 571 14.16 -15.18 2.54
N VAL A 572 15.24 -14.47 2.81
CA VAL A 572 16.14 -13.88 1.81
C VAL A 572 17.54 -14.45 1.99
N GLY A 573 18.11 -15.01 0.94
CA GLY A 573 19.49 -15.52 0.90
C GLY A 573 20.35 -14.67 -0.02
N LEU A 574 21.52 -14.26 0.48
CA LEU A 574 22.50 -13.45 -0.24
C LEU A 574 23.68 -14.31 -0.68
N TYR A 575 23.90 -14.36 -1.98
CA TYR A 575 24.90 -15.22 -2.60
C TYR A 575 25.83 -14.36 -3.47
N GLU A 576 27.11 -14.68 -3.48
CA GLU A 576 28.12 -14.08 -4.35
C GLU A 576 28.14 -12.54 -4.37
N GLY A 577 27.90 -11.91 -3.21
CA GLY A 577 27.93 -10.45 -3.05
C GLY A 577 26.60 -9.75 -3.28
N GLY A 578 25.48 -10.48 -3.31
CA GLY A 578 24.15 -9.87 -3.38
C GLY A 578 23.84 -8.97 -2.20
N ASP A 579 23.16 -7.85 -2.45
CA ASP A 579 22.83 -6.80 -1.46
C ASP A 579 21.37 -6.85 -1.03
N PHE A 580 21.09 -6.42 0.19
CA PHE A 580 19.74 -6.31 0.73
C PHE A 580 19.52 -5.01 1.49
N THR A 581 18.44 -4.31 1.17
CA THR A 581 17.99 -3.12 1.88
C THR A 581 16.54 -3.28 2.30
N MET A 582 16.23 -3.04 3.58
CA MET A 582 14.87 -3.10 4.10
C MET A 582 14.50 -1.81 4.80
N THR A 583 13.43 -1.16 4.34
CA THR A 583 12.88 0.05 4.93
C THR A 583 11.52 -0.19 5.59
N GLY A 584 10.84 -1.29 5.25
CA GLY A 584 9.54 -1.67 5.77
C GLY A 584 9.16 -3.11 5.45
N GLY A 585 7.95 -3.52 5.85
CA GLY A 585 7.46 -4.87 5.67
C GLY A 585 7.91 -5.86 6.75
N LYS A 586 7.68 -7.15 6.51
CA LYS A 586 7.99 -8.23 7.46
C LYS A 586 8.60 -9.43 6.75
N ILE A 587 9.64 -10.01 7.33
CA ILE A 587 10.17 -11.31 6.94
C ILE A 587 10.07 -12.26 8.13
N GLU A 588 9.34 -13.34 7.96
CA GLU A 588 9.20 -14.39 8.98
C GLU A 588 9.64 -15.72 8.38
N ALA A 589 10.62 -16.34 9.00
CA ALA A 589 11.22 -17.58 8.53
C ALA A 589 11.32 -18.63 9.65
N GLY A 590 11.32 -19.88 9.28
CA GLY A 590 11.56 -20.97 10.21
C GLY A 590 13.00 -20.91 10.73
N TRP A 591 13.97 -20.68 9.83
CA TRP A 591 15.37 -20.50 10.17
C TRP A 591 15.75 -19.03 10.04
N PHE A 592 16.54 -18.65 9.04
CA PHE A 592 17.03 -17.28 8.90
C PHE A 592 16.05 -16.42 8.11
N ALA A 593 15.65 -15.27 8.66
CA ALA A 593 14.91 -14.28 7.89
C ALA A 593 15.80 -13.71 6.78
N VAL A 594 17.07 -13.39 7.09
CA VAL A 594 18.08 -12.99 6.11
C VAL A 594 19.35 -13.82 6.37
N SER A 595 19.87 -14.46 5.36
CA SER A 595 21.09 -15.26 5.45
C SER A 595 22.06 -14.94 4.35
N GLY A 596 23.32 -14.76 4.71
CA GLY A 596 24.40 -14.87 3.78
C GLY A 596 24.72 -16.34 3.45
N ASN A 597 25.47 -16.56 2.38
CA ASN A 597 26.07 -17.86 2.06
C ASN A 597 27.47 -17.67 1.52
N GLY A 598 28.40 -18.41 2.05
CA GLY A 598 29.81 -18.30 1.68
C GLY A 598 30.72 -18.26 2.89
N ASN A 599 31.84 -17.59 2.77
CA ASN A 599 32.85 -17.45 3.82
C ASN A 599 33.52 -16.08 3.71
N TYR A 600 34.52 -15.80 4.57
CA TYR A 600 35.21 -14.50 4.57
C TYR A 600 35.98 -14.17 3.27
N GLN A 601 36.16 -15.14 2.39
CA GLN A 601 36.80 -14.98 1.07
C GLN A 601 35.77 -14.77 -0.05
N SER A 602 34.47 -14.92 0.25
CA SER A 602 33.41 -14.66 -0.70
C SER A 602 33.24 -13.17 -0.95
N ALA A 603 32.59 -12.80 -2.03
CA ALA A 603 32.24 -11.42 -2.35
C ALA A 603 31.48 -10.76 -1.20
N ASN A 604 31.73 -9.48 -0.99
CA ASN A 604 31.12 -8.71 0.08
C ASN A 604 29.65 -8.42 -0.20
N SER A 605 28.79 -8.65 0.78
CA SER A 605 27.39 -8.23 0.75
C SER A 605 27.16 -7.01 1.62
N VAL A 606 26.28 -6.12 1.17
CA VAL A 606 25.80 -4.98 1.97
C VAL A 606 24.37 -5.25 2.40
N ILE A 607 24.15 -5.22 3.72
CA ILE A 607 22.83 -5.38 4.32
C ILE A 607 22.49 -4.11 5.07
N GLU A 608 21.36 -3.50 4.75
CA GLU A 608 20.85 -2.30 5.41
C GLU A 608 19.44 -2.53 5.93
N ILE A 609 19.26 -2.58 7.24
CA ILE A 609 17.97 -2.66 7.89
C ILE A 609 17.67 -1.29 8.51
N GLN A 610 16.74 -0.58 7.89
CA GLN A 610 16.33 0.78 8.28
C GLN A 610 14.93 0.78 8.93
N GLY A 611 14.15 -0.30 8.73
CA GLY A 611 12.80 -0.46 9.24
C GLY A 611 12.28 -1.86 9.01
N GLY A 612 11.00 -2.08 9.36
CA GLY A 612 10.35 -3.37 9.20
C GLY A 612 10.63 -4.37 10.31
N GLU A 613 10.28 -5.63 10.06
CA GLU A 613 10.33 -6.72 11.04
C GLU A 613 11.01 -7.97 10.44
N LEU A 614 12.02 -8.48 11.12
CA LEU A 614 12.68 -9.74 10.79
C LEU A 614 12.47 -10.73 11.93
N ILE A 615 11.92 -11.91 11.65
CA ILE A 615 11.62 -12.94 12.64
C ILE A 615 12.20 -14.28 12.19
N SER A 616 12.96 -14.90 13.10
CA SER A 616 13.32 -16.31 13.03
C SER A 616 12.63 -17.09 14.13
N GLN A 617 11.91 -18.14 13.79
CA GLN A 617 11.19 -18.96 14.77
C GLN A 617 12.08 -19.97 15.48
N ALA A 618 13.19 -20.40 14.87
CA ALA A 618 14.05 -21.43 15.43
C ALA A 618 15.51 -21.03 15.64
N ASP A 619 16.02 -20.02 14.93
CA ASP A 619 17.45 -19.71 14.88
C ASP A 619 17.74 -18.20 14.98
N TYR A 620 18.78 -17.72 14.30
CA TYR A 620 19.08 -16.30 14.16
C TYR A 620 18.16 -15.66 13.13
N ALA A 621 17.71 -14.43 13.40
CA ALA A 621 16.97 -13.69 12.37
C ALA A 621 17.88 -13.28 11.20
N ILE A 622 19.13 -12.88 11.50
CA ILE A 622 20.16 -12.61 10.49
C ILE A 622 21.38 -13.48 10.73
N TYR A 623 21.86 -14.14 9.69
CA TYR A 623 23.07 -14.96 9.74
C TYR A 623 24.11 -14.49 8.72
N LEU A 624 25.32 -14.14 9.19
CA LEU A 624 26.38 -13.48 8.42
C LEU A 624 27.65 -14.34 8.37
N PRO A 625 27.73 -15.34 7.49
CA PRO A 625 28.91 -16.19 7.37
C PRO A 625 30.03 -15.59 6.51
N GLN A 626 29.71 -14.72 5.53
CA GLN A 626 30.64 -14.10 4.60
C GLN A 626 31.09 -12.70 5.05
N ALA A 627 32.14 -12.19 4.39
CA ALA A 627 32.55 -10.81 4.52
C ALA A 627 31.45 -9.84 4.01
N GLY A 628 31.52 -8.61 4.48
CA GLY A 628 30.57 -7.56 4.09
C GLY A 628 30.26 -6.64 5.25
N THR A 629 29.27 -5.79 5.02
CA THR A 629 28.83 -4.82 6.03
C THR A 629 27.33 -4.93 6.25
N THR A 630 26.94 -5.16 7.48
CA THR A 630 25.53 -5.11 7.90
C THR A 630 25.32 -3.90 8.77
N THR A 631 24.37 -3.06 8.42
CA THR A 631 23.95 -1.90 9.22
C THR A 631 22.49 -2.04 9.62
N VAL A 632 22.23 -1.99 10.91
CA VAL A 632 20.87 -1.97 11.48
C VAL A 632 20.68 -0.60 12.13
N SER A 633 19.83 0.23 11.54
CA SER A 633 19.52 1.58 12.05
C SER A 633 18.06 1.72 12.50
N GLY A 634 17.22 0.75 12.20
CA GLY A 634 15.80 0.72 12.59
C GLY A 634 15.22 -0.66 12.48
N GLY A 635 13.90 -0.76 12.62
CA GLY A 635 13.18 -2.02 12.58
C GLY A 635 13.32 -2.87 13.83
N THR A 636 12.67 -4.03 13.80
CA THR A 636 12.69 -5.02 14.88
C THR A 636 13.21 -6.35 14.34
N ILE A 637 14.25 -6.89 14.97
CA ILE A 637 14.87 -8.17 14.62
C ILE A 637 14.67 -9.12 15.80
N THR A 638 13.94 -10.19 15.60
CA THR A 638 13.62 -11.16 16.65
C THR A 638 14.06 -12.55 16.22
N GLY A 639 14.84 -13.21 17.03
CA GLY A 639 15.24 -14.60 16.78
C GLY A 639 15.16 -15.47 18.01
N ALA A 640 14.86 -16.74 17.80
CA ALA A 640 14.69 -17.70 18.88
C ALA A 640 16.01 -18.04 19.57
N CYS A 641 17.08 -18.28 18.81
CA CYS A 641 18.43 -18.49 19.32
C CYS A 641 19.24 -17.20 19.39
N GLY A 642 18.95 -16.24 18.51
CA GLY A 642 19.64 -14.97 18.48
C GLY A 642 19.09 -14.01 17.44
N GLY A 643 19.29 -12.73 17.70
CA GLY A 643 18.99 -11.69 16.73
C GLY A 643 19.90 -11.80 15.51
N ILE A 644 21.19 -11.75 15.73
CA ILE A 644 22.20 -11.71 14.66
C ILE A 644 23.38 -12.66 14.96
N GLY A 645 23.64 -13.60 14.07
CA GLY A 645 24.82 -14.47 14.09
C GLY A 645 25.91 -13.95 13.15
N VAL A 646 27.06 -13.55 13.68
CA VAL A 646 28.18 -12.99 12.92
C VAL A 646 29.35 -13.98 12.90
N ARG A 647 29.81 -14.34 11.70
CA ARG A 647 30.96 -15.22 11.47
C ARG A 647 32.07 -14.54 10.70
N SER A 648 31.78 -13.40 10.08
CA SER A 648 32.75 -12.56 9.36
C SER A 648 32.15 -11.18 9.10
N GLY A 649 32.99 -10.20 8.75
CA GLY A 649 32.58 -8.88 8.33
C GLY A 649 32.30 -7.89 9.46
N THR A 650 31.58 -6.84 9.13
CA THR A 650 31.27 -5.72 10.03
C THR A 650 29.78 -5.63 10.29
N LEU A 651 29.39 -5.56 11.56
CA LEU A 651 28.03 -5.28 12.01
C LEU A 651 28.00 -3.90 12.68
N ASN A 652 27.16 -3.01 12.20
CA ASN A 652 26.89 -1.70 12.78
C ASN A 652 25.45 -1.64 13.29
N ILE A 653 25.27 -1.36 14.58
CA ILE A 653 23.95 -1.16 15.21
C ILE A 653 23.90 0.27 15.72
N LYS A 654 22.85 0.99 15.32
CA LYS A 654 22.70 2.40 15.66
C LYS A 654 21.24 2.84 15.70
N ASP A 655 21.05 4.09 16.08
CA ASP A 655 19.76 4.79 16.03
C ASP A 655 18.65 4.04 16.80
N ASN A 656 17.55 3.68 16.11
CA ASN A 656 16.35 3.07 16.72
C ASN A 656 16.23 1.54 16.48
N ALA A 657 17.32 0.88 16.14
CA ALA A 657 17.35 -0.57 15.96
C ALA A 657 16.81 -1.29 17.20
N LYS A 658 15.96 -2.31 17.01
CA LYS A 658 15.51 -3.20 18.09
C LYS A 658 15.91 -4.63 17.75
N ILE A 659 16.69 -5.27 18.62
CA ILE A 659 17.15 -6.63 18.40
C ILE A 659 16.84 -7.46 19.64
N ILE A 660 16.13 -8.57 19.44
CA ILE A 660 15.58 -9.40 20.51
C ILE A 660 16.04 -10.86 20.30
N CYS A 661 16.54 -11.48 21.33
CA CYS A 661 16.69 -12.91 21.43
C CYS A 661 15.68 -13.44 22.46
N THR A 662 14.75 -14.30 22.02
CA THR A 662 13.71 -14.83 22.93
C THR A 662 14.22 -15.96 23.81
N GLY A 663 15.38 -16.52 23.51
CA GLY A 663 15.96 -17.62 24.27
C GLY A 663 15.21 -18.96 24.16
N THR A 664 14.26 -19.04 23.22
CA THR A 664 13.39 -20.22 23.01
C THR A 664 13.94 -21.23 22.01
N GLY A 665 15.01 -20.83 21.29
CA GLY A 665 15.61 -21.68 20.27
C GLY A 665 16.35 -22.90 20.87
N SER A 666 16.51 -23.93 20.03
CA SER A 666 17.25 -25.11 20.39
C SER A 666 18.75 -24.79 20.52
N THR A 667 19.32 -25.10 21.67
CA THR A 667 20.76 -24.95 21.94
C THR A 667 21.61 -26.12 21.39
N GLY A 668 21.10 -26.85 20.40
CA GLY A 668 21.79 -28.00 19.82
C GLY A 668 23.05 -27.65 19.02
N ASP A 669 23.79 -28.69 18.66
CA ASP A 669 25.02 -28.59 17.85
C ASP A 669 24.65 -28.04 16.44
N TRP A 670 24.79 -26.72 16.26
CA TRP A 670 24.53 -26.10 14.97
C TRP A 670 25.53 -26.59 13.94
N LYS A 671 25.00 -26.94 12.76
CA LYS A 671 25.79 -27.43 11.62
C LYS A 671 26.77 -26.38 11.05
N ASP A 672 26.74 -25.14 11.56
CA ASP A 672 27.68 -24.08 11.17
C ASP A 672 29.12 -24.31 11.72
N GLY A 673 29.31 -25.32 12.54
CA GLY A 673 30.61 -25.68 13.09
C GLY A 673 31.11 -24.80 14.25
N THR A 674 30.31 -23.84 14.73
CA THR A 674 30.72 -22.97 15.87
C THR A 674 30.52 -23.67 17.21
N GLY A 675 29.79 -24.77 17.27
CA GLY A 675 29.48 -25.49 18.50
C GLY A 675 28.74 -24.58 19.48
N ASN A 676 27.65 -23.96 19.05
CA ASN A 676 26.91 -23.02 19.85
C ASN A 676 26.20 -23.69 21.01
N THR A 677 26.37 -23.16 22.18
CA THR A 677 25.74 -23.67 23.41
C THR A 677 24.91 -22.61 24.13
N GLY A 678 24.74 -21.40 23.58
CA GLY A 678 24.01 -20.32 24.25
C GLY A 678 23.22 -19.47 23.27
N ASN A 679 22.10 -18.95 23.75
CA ASN A 679 21.29 -17.99 23.06
C ASN A 679 21.85 -16.58 23.31
N ALA A 680 21.98 -15.77 22.25
CA ALA A 680 22.50 -14.41 22.39
C ALA A 680 21.88 -13.44 21.38
N VAL A 681 21.65 -12.20 21.79
CA VAL A 681 21.14 -11.17 20.84
C VAL A 681 22.11 -11.02 19.67
N ILE A 682 23.43 -10.97 19.97
CA ILE A 682 24.49 -11.02 18.98
C ILE A 682 25.41 -12.18 19.31
N ASN A 683 25.41 -13.18 18.45
CA ASN A 683 26.29 -14.33 18.57
C ASN A 683 27.48 -14.16 17.60
N ILE A 684 28.69 -14.11 18.15
CA ILE A 684 29.90 -13.88 17.38
C ILE A 684 30.79 -15.11 17.51
N GLY A 685 31.10 -15.72 16.38
CA GLY A 685 31.99 -16.88 16.39
C GLY A 685 32.87 -16.93 15.15
N ASN A 686 34.19 -16.95 15.35
CA ASN A 686 35.10 -17.42 14.34
C ASN A 686 35.36 -18.91 14.62
N GLY A 687 34.58 -19.76 13.99
CA GLY A 687 34.52 -21.18 14.34
C GLY A 687 35.70 -22.05 13.92
N LYS A 688 35.55 -23.34 14.16
CA LYS A 688 36.49 -24.42 13.86
C LYS A 688 36.88 -24.56 12.37
N GLN A 689 36.25 -23.83 11.50
CA GLN A 689 36.48 -23.95 10.06
C GLN A 689 37.29 -22.74 9.55
N ASN A 690 38.27 -22.97 8.71
CA ASN A 690 39.08 -21.96 8.04
C ASN A 690 38.25 -21.05 7.10
N THR A 691 36.93 -20.99 7.31
CA THR A 691 35.98 -20.28 6.47
C THR A 691 35.44 -18.97 7.07
N TYR A 692 35.71 -18.73 8.36
CA TYR A 692 35.27 -17.53 9.06
C TYR A 692 36.41 -16.49 9.19
N GLY A 693 36.05 -15.22 9.13
CA GLY A 693 37.01 -14.12 9.08
C GLY A 693 37.02 -13.24 10.30
N ASN A 694 37.58 -12.04 10.16
CA ASN A 694 37.51 -11.02 11.19
C ASN A 694 36.07 -10.55 11.39
N CYS A 695 35.70 -10.39 12.64
CA CYS A 695 34.40 -9.83 13.02
C CYS A 695 34.59 -8.48 13.70
N THR A 696 33.91 -7.45 13.23
CA THR A 696 33.88 -6.12 13.86
C THR A 696 32.44 -5.75 14.19
N ILE A 697 32.16 -5.54 15.47
CA ILE A 697 30.83 -5.19 15.95
C ILE A 697 30.86 -3.79 16.55
N ASN A 698 30.13 -2.86 15.98
CA ASN A 698 30.01 -1.49 16.48
C ASN A 698 28.56 -1.24 16.90
N ILE A 699 28.36 -0.90 18.16
CA ILE A 699 27.05 -0.58 18.72
C ILE A 699 27.10 0.86 19.21
N SER A 700 26.43 1.76 18.52
CA SER A 700 26.35 3.18 18.87
C SER A 700 24.94 3.64 19.27
N GLY A 701 23.96 2.75 19.23
CA GLY A 701 22.56 3.01 19.56
C GLY A 701 21.76 1.72 19.54
N GLY A 702 20.44 1.84 19.49
CA GLY A 702 19.51 0.72 19.47
C GLY A 702 19.14 0.17 20.84
N THR A 703 18.21 -0.79 20.84
CA THR A 703 17.76 -1.54 22.02
C THR A 703 18.00 -3.02 21.77
N LEU A 704 18.82 -3.65 22.60
CA LEU A 704 19.17 -5.05 22.52
C LEU A 704 18.59 -5.78 23.74
N THR A 705 17.67 -6.71 23.50
CA THR A 705 16.93 -7.41 24.56
C THR A 705 17.24 -8.90 24.52
N ALA A 706 17.79 -9.41 25.60
CA ALA A 706 17.97 -10.82 25.86
C ALA A 706 16.87 -11.27 26.84
N GLU A 707 16.13 -12.33 26.47
CA GLU A 707 15.09 -12.91 27.30
C GLU A 707 15.49 -14.31 27.79
N GLY A 708 14.99 -14.71 28.95
CA GLY A 708 15.28 -15.98 29.55
C GLY A 708 16.77 -16.17 29.83
N ASN A 709 17.35 -17.27 29.38
CA ASN A 709 18.77 -17.57 29.54
C ASN A 709 19.67 -16.98 28.47
N ALA A 710 19.16 -16.09 27.61
CA ALA A 710 19.95 -15.44 26.59
C ALA A 710 20.83 -14.33 27.20
N VAL A 711 21.96 -14.06 26.53
CA VAL A 711 22.86 -12.92 26.83
C VAL A 711 22.82 -11.92 25.67
N VAL A 712 23.25 -10.67 25.93
CA VAL A 712 23.28 -9.67 24.83
C VAL A 712 24.38 -10.02 23.83
N ILE A 713 25.57 -10.37 24.27
CA ILE A 713 26.70 -10.72 23.41
C ILE A 713 27.30 -12.06 23.86
N ASP A 714 27.30 -13.06 22.98
CA ASP A 714 28.13 -14.26 23.14
C ASP A 714 29.29 -14.18 22.14
N LYS A 715 30.49 -14.12 22.67
CA LYS A 715 31.73 -14.03 21.92
C LYS A 715 32.58 -15.29 22.10
N ARG A 716 32.83 -16.00 21.00
CA ARG A 716 33.67 -17.19 20.97
C ARG A 716 34.92 -16.97 20.17
N THR A 717 36.06 -17.06 20.82
CA THR A 717 37.36 -17.02 20.17
C THR A 717 37.80 -18.42 19.83
N ALA A 718 37.86 -18.74 18.55
CA ALA A 718 38.29 -20.05 18.15
C ALA A 718 39.55 -20.06 17.28
N ASP A 719 39.87 -18.98 16.62
CA ASP A 719 40.96 -18.97 15.66
C ASP A 719 41.98 -17.84 15.99
N ALA A 720 43.24 -18.23 16.17
CA ALA A 720 44.32 -17.28 16.38
C ALA A 720 44.63 -16.41 15.15
N LYS A 721 44.10 -16.72 13.99
CA LYS A 721 44.31 -15.99 12.75
C LYS A 721 43.36 -14.83 12.53
N HIS A 722 42.19 -14.86 13.16
CA HIS A 722 41.15 -13.87 12.95
C HIS A 722 40.78 -13.16 14.26
N THR A 723 40.44 -11.90 14.18
CA THR A 723 40.13 -11.05 15.33
C THR A 723 38.62 -10.86 15.49
N ILE A 724 38.19 -10.74 16.74
CA ILE A 724 36.86 -10.25 17.07
C ILE A 724 36.99 -8.96 17.85
N ALA A 725 36.51 -7.87 17.26
CA ALA A 725 36.46 -6.55 17.89
C ALA A 725 34.98 -6.21 18.19
N VAL A 726 34.74 -5.86 19.46
CA VAL A 726 33.43 -5.36 19.91
C VAL A 726 33.64 -3.98 20.52
N ASN A 727 32.91 -2.99 20.01
CA ASN A 727 32.96 -1.62 20.44
C ASN A 727 31.55 -1.07 20.70
N VAL A 728 31.26 -0.86 21.98
CA VAL A 728 29.95 -0.36 22.43
C VAL A 728 30.11 1.07 22.89
N THR A 729 29.50 2.00 22.14
CA THR A 729 29.56 3.43 22.44
C THR A 729 28.20 4.02 22.81
N GLY A 730 27.10 3.28 22.62
CA GLY A 730 25.74 3.71 22.98
C GLY A 730 24.74 2.56 22.90
N GLY A 731 23.51 2.83 23.26
CA GLY A 731 22.39 1.89 23.22
C GLY A 731 21.78 1.55 24.57
N THR A 732 20.68 0.79 24.51
CA THR A 732 19.96 0.26 25.68
C THR A 732 20.02 -1.27 25.65
N PHE A 733 20.34 -1.88 26.78
CA PHE A 733 20.59 -3.31 26.90
C PHE A 733 19.81 -3.90 28.05
N SER A 734 19.27 -5.11 27.91
CA SER A 734 18.62 -5.81 29.01
C SER A 734 19.60 -6.57 29.92
N ASP A 735 20.86 -6.75 29.47
CA ASP A 735 21.85 -7.57 30.15
C ASP A 735 23.07 -6.73 30.53
N PRO A 736 23.52 -6.76 31.79
CA PRO A 736 24.67 -6.04 32.26
C PRO A 736 26.03 -6.57 31.74
N ASP A 737 26.07 -7.74 31.11
CA ASP A 737 27.32 -8.27 30.51
C ASP A 737 27.92 -7.33 29.45
N ILE A 738 27.09 -6.44 28.87
CA ILE A 738 27.54 -5.41 27.95
C ILE A 738 28.62 -4.48 28.56
N LEU A 739 28.67 -4.39 29.89
CA LEU A 739 29.69 -3.60 30.62
C LEU A 739 31.13 -4.08 30.36
N GLN A 740 31.29 -5.33 29.91
CA GLN A 740 32.60 -5.89 29.53
C GLN A 740 33.10 -5.38 28.16
N HIS A 741 32.28 -4.66 27.40
CA HIS A 741 32.51 -4.29 26.00
C HIS A 741 32.47 -2.78 25.74
N LEU A 742 32.44 -1.96 26.80
CA LEU A 742 32.30 -0.52 26.66
C LEU A 742 33.50 0.09 25.93
N GLY A 743 33.21 0.79 24.85
CA GLY A 743 34.19 1.60 24.13
C GLY A 743 34.49 2.94 24.80
N ALA A 744 35.42 3.70 24.23
CA ALA A 744 35.74 5.06 24.70
C ALA A 744 34.49 5.96 24.57
N ASN A 745 34.26 6.80 25.57
CA ASN A 745 33.15 7.74 25.64
C ASN A 745 31.76 7.07 25.50
N ALA A 746 31.59 5.81 25.86
CA ALA A 746 30.33 5.11 25.81
C ALA A 746 29.26 5.81 26.65
N ASN A 747 28.07 5.92 26.10
CA ASN A 747 26.86 6.39 26.74
C ASN A 747 25.77 5.31 26.61
N VAL A 748 25.68 4.46 27.65
CA VAL A 748 24.84 3.26 27.60
C VAL A 748 23.82 3.24 28.71
N LYS A 749 22.69 2.59 28.42
CA LYS A 749 21.67 2.30 29.39
C LYS A 749 21.47 0.79 29.50
N ILE A 750 21.44 0.29 30.72
CA ILE A 750 20.99 -1.07 31.02
C ILE A 750 19.61 -0.96 31.65
N ALA A 751 18.66 -1.68 31.12
CA ALA A 751 17.31 -1.79 31.65
C ALA A 751 16.98 -3.27 31.82
N MET A 752 17.20 -3.78 33.03
CA MET A 752 17.04 -5.20 33.29
C MET A 752 15.56 -5.64 33.18
N ASN A 753 15.34 -6.81 32.68
CA ASN A 753 14.02 -7.44 32.55
C ASN A 753 13.85 -8.70 33.42
N GLU A 754 14.91 -9.12 34.10
CA GLU A 754 14.96 -10.25 35.03
C GLU A 754 16.20 -10.17 35.90
N ASP A 755 16.30 -11.04 36.92
CA ASP A 755 17.48 -11.15 37.75
C ASP A 755 18.68 -11.64 36.93
N LYS A 756 19.82 -10.95 37.05
CA LYS A 756 21.04 -11.24 36.28
C LYS A 756 22.27 -11.32 37.16
N SER A 757 23.30 -11.97 36.64
CA SER A 757 24.64 -12.00 37.22
C SER A 757 25.65 -11.55 36.15
N CYS A 758 26.59 -10.69 36.50
CA CYS A 758 27.66 -10.32 35.60
C CYS A 758 29.02 -10.33 36.31
N PRO A 759 30.10 -10.53 35.59
CA PRO A 759 31.45 -10.36 36.13
C PRO A 759 31.71 -8.93 36.62
N GLY A 760 32.71 -8.79 37.47
CA GLY A 760 33.20 -7.46 37.86
C GLY A 760 33.57 -6.62 36.63
N PHE A 761 33.31 -5.32 36.73
CA PHE A 761 33.55 -4.41 35.61
C PHE A 761 34.26 -3.12 36.03
N LYS A 762 34.84 -2.45 35.04
CA LYS A 762 35.44 -1.12 35.19
C LYS A 762 34.83 -0.13 34.23
N THR A 763 34.62 1.09 34.72
CA THR A 763 34.33 2.20 33.80
C THR A 763 35.63 2.98 33.47
N ALA A 764 35.59 3.82 32.46
CA ALA A 764 36.72 4.66 32.03
C ALA A 764 36.28 6.13 31.89
N ASN A 765 37.27 7.01 31.79
CA ASN A 765 37.03 8.42 31.57
C ASN A 765 36.14 8.66 30.33
N GLY A 766 35.17 9.57 30.45
CA GLY A 766 34.22 9.93 29.41
C GLY A 766 33.00 9.00 29.30
N GLN A 767 32.99 7.89 30.01
CA GLN A 767 31.87 6.95 29.95
C GLN A 767 30.68 7.40 30.83
N THR A 768 29.47 7.27 30.32
CA THR A 768 28.19 7.44 31.04
C THR A 768 27.45 6.14 31.03
N VAL A 769 27.15 5.60 32.20
CA VAL A 769 26.49 4.31 32.37
C VAL A 769 25.27 4.47 33.29
N GLU A 770 24.08 4.20 32.79
CA GLU A 770 22.87 4.09 33.61
C GLU A 770 22.45 2.62 33.71
N ILE A 771 22.30 2.12 34.92
CA ILE A 771 21.87 0.74 35.23
C ILE A 771 20.56 0.81 36.00
N ASP A 772 19.47 0.63 35.28
CA ASP A 772 18.13 0.52 35.83
C ASP A 772 17.84 -0.96 36.09
N LEU A 773 17.84 -1.36 37.33
CA LEU A 773 17.57 -2.74 37.70
C LEU A 773 16.09 -3.10 37.62
N ASN A 774 15.20 -2.11 37.47
CA ASN A 774 13.78 -2.30 37.25
C ASN A 774 13.12 -3.26 38.24
N ASN A 775 13.52 -3.17 39.54
CA ASN A 775 13.17 -4.02 40.68
C ASN A 775 13.75 -5.44 40.63
N HIS A 776 14.69 -5.73 39.77
CA HIS A 776 15.43 -6.98 39.71
C HIS A 776 16.70 -6.95 40.54
N THR A 777 17.33 -8.13 40.68
CA THR A 777 18.57 -8.31 41.37
C THR A 777 19.73 -8.47 40.37
N LEU A 778 20.75 -7.62 40.54
CA LEU A 778 22.04 -7.79 39.88
C LEU A 778 23.07 -8.35 40.86
N THR A 779 23.60 -9.52 40.56
CA THR A 779 24.69 -10.15 41.31
C THR A 779 26.05 -9.91 40.62
N LEU A 780 26.93 -9.18 41.27
CA LEU A 780 28.31 -8.99 40.80
C LEU A 780 29.15 -10.22 41.21
N SER A 781 29.57 -10.99 40.21
CA SER A 781 30.27 -12.26 40.38
C SER A 781 31.77 -12.12 40.03
N ASN A 782 32.51 -13.23 40.11
CA ASN A 782 33.89 -13.31 39.66
C ASN A 782 33.97 -13.34 38.11
N PRO A 783 35.08 -12.86 37.53
CA PRO A 783 36.30 -12.31 38.22
C PRO A 783 36.06 -10.91 38.76
N THR A 784 36.76 -10.60 39.85
CA THR A 784 36.88 -9.26 40.44
C THR A 784 37.79 -8.37 39.58
N VAL A 785 37.68 -7.07 39.78
CA VAL A 785 38.43 -6.05 39.07
C VAL A 785 39.27 -5.18 40.03
N GLY A 786 40.13 -4.37 39.51
CA GLY A 786 40.97 -3.50 40.32
C GLY A 786 42.19 -2.99 39.52
N SER A 787 43.16 -2.42 40.24
CA SER A 787 44.48 -2.13 39.70
C SER A 787 45.27 -3.44 39.57
N THR A 788 46.18 -3.51 38.60
CA THR A 788 47.02 -4.70 38.36
C THR A 788 47.68 -5.19 39.65
N GLY A 789 47.44 -6.45 39.97
CA GLY A 789 47.94 -7.10 41.19
C GLY A 789 47.10 -6.86 42.44
N THR A 790 46.01 -6.12 42.34
CA THR A 790 45.05 -5.87 43.44
C THR A 790 43.60 -5.90 42.91
N GLU A 791 43.27 -6.88 42.07
CA GLU A 791 41.93 -7.08 41.50
C GLU A 791 40.98 -7.67 42.58
N THR A 792 40.57 -6.81 43.54
CA THR A 792 39.79 -7.19 44.69
C THR A 792 38.39 -6.55 44.76
N ASN A 793 37.95 -5.85 43.76
CA ASN A 793 36.69 -5.10 43.76
C ASN A 793 35.65 -5.79 42.91
N SER A 794 34.36 -5.70 43.27
CA SER A 794 33.29 -6.18 42.38
C SER A 794 33.07 -5.21 41.21
N CYS A 795 33.17 -3.91 41.44
CA CYS A 795 33.31 -2.97 40.35
C CYS A 795 34.27 -1.80 40.71
N GLN A 796 34.89 -1.21 39.70
CA GLN A 796 35.77 -0.06 39.83
C GLN A 796 35.33 1.05 38.87
N LEU A 797 34.80 2.11 39.45
CA LEU A 797 34.25 3.25 38.70
C LEU A 797 35.35 4.34 38.64
N LEU A 798 35.96 4.46 37.46
CA LEU A 798 37.15 5.31 37.32
C LEU A 798 36.77 6.78 37.10
N LYS A 799 37.73 7.62 37.42
CA LYS A 799 37.66 9.08 37.27
C LYS A 799 37.21 9.53 35.89
N GLY A 800 36.32 10.53 35.88
CA GLY A 800 35.75 11.10 34.64
C GLY A 800 34.61 10.28 34.02
N SER A 801 34.17 9.20 34.64
CA SER A 801 32.93 8.53 34.31
C SER A 801 31.76 9.08 35.12
N THR A 802 30.54 8.77 34.66
CA THR A 802 29.27 9.01 35.38
C THR A 802 28.50 7.72 35.42
N VAL A 803 28.17 7.24 36.62
CA VAL A 803 27.47 5.96 36.81
C VAL A 803 26.24 6.16 37.67
N THR A 804 25.12 5.64 37.21
CA THR A 804 23.85 5.62 37.95
C THR A 804 23.36 4.19 38.08
N PHE A 805 23.12 3.74 39.30
CA PHE A 805 22.33 2.56 39.59
C PHE A 805 20.99 2.99 40.17
N LYS A 806 19.91 2.39 39.71
CA LYS A 806 18.58 2.73 40.22
C LYS A 806 17.59 1.55 40.22
N ASN A 807 16.61 1.64 41.11
CA ASN A 807 15.40 0.81 41.12
C ASN A 807 15.67 -0.71 41.25
N GLY A 808 16.34 -1.17 42.29
CA GLY A 808 16.51 -2.63 42.50
C GLY A 808 17.57 -3.02 43.50
N THR A 809 18.02 -4.27 43.41
CA THR A 809 18.94 -4.86 44.37
C THR A 809 20.30 -5.16 43.71
N LEU A 810 21.38 -4.64 44.27
CA LEU A 810 22.74 -4.97 43.88
C LEU A 810 23.38 -5.87 44.95
N VAL A 811 23.89 -7.03 44.56
CA VAL A 811 24.46 -8.03 45.48
C VAL A 811 25.89 -8.40 45.09
N SER A 812 26.72 -8.60 46.08
CA SER A 812 28.03 -9.22 45.90
C SER A 812 28.48 -9.99 47.10
N ASP A 813 29.20 -11.07 46.91
CA ASP A 813 29.89 -11.89 47.93
C ASP A 813 31.35 -11.50 48.11
N ASN A 814 31.79 -10.46 47.43
CA ASN A 814 33.16 -9.97 47.54
C ASN A 814 33.52 -9.56 48.97
N LYS A 815 34.71 -9.94 49.43
CA LYS A 815 35.19 -9.74 50.81
C LYS A 815 35.91 -8.40 50.99
N LYS A 816 36.30 -7.74 49.93
CA LYS A 816 37.12 -6.49 50.03
C LYS A 816 36.30 -5.25 49.76
N ILE A 817 36.07 -4.90 48.50
CA ILE A 817 35.33 -3.71 48.13
C ILE A 817 34.26 -4.11 47.12
N MET A 818 33.01 -3.77 47.40
CA MET A 818 31.97 -4.01 46.42
C MET A 818 32.00 -2.96 45.34
N ILE A 819 31.88 -1.68 45.65
CA ILE A 819 31.98 -0.56 44.70
C ILE A 819 33.19 0.31 45.08
N GLN A 820 34.25 0.30 44.28
CA GLN A 820 35.33 1.26 44.38
C GLN A 820 35.05 2.44 43.46
N ASN A 821 34.80 3.61 44.02
CA ASN A 821 34.34 4.76 43.29
C ASN A 821 35.36 5.90 43.22
N TYR A 822 35.63 6.36 42.00
CA TYR A 822 36.41 7.54 41.66
C TYR A 822 35.65 8.48 40.70
N CYS A 823 34.32 8.34 40.58
CA CYS A 823 33.53 9.03 39.58
C CYS A 823 32.31 9.73 40.18
N ASN A 824 31.46 10.32 39.31
CA ASN A 824 30.17 10.76 39.72
C ASN A 824 29.23 9.52 39.79
N LEU A 825 28.84 9.15 41.01
CA LEU A 825 28.01 7.96 41.28
C LEU A 825 26.65 8.36 41.84
N THR A 826 25.62 7.84 41.29
CA THR A 826 24.25 7.93 41.82
C THR A 826 23.72 6.53 42.18
N LEU A 827 23.25 6.38 43.38
CA LEU A 827 22.47 5.24 43.88
C LEU A 827 21.07 5.74 44.20
N ASP A 828 20.06 5.39 43.43
CA ASP A 828 18.71 5.92 43.58
C ASP A 828 17.67 4.78 43.70
N GLY A 829 16.97 4.69 44.82
CA GLY A 829 16.01 3.64 45.05
C GLY A 829 16.61 2.22 45.08
N MET A 830 17.82 2.09 45.53
CA MET A 830 18.61 0.87 45.54
C MET A 830 18.58 0.13 46.88
N THR A 831 18.74 -1.18 46.82
CA THR A 831 19.20 -1.99 47.94
C THR A 831 20.56 -2.57 47.59
N VAL A 832 21.63 -2.16 48.26
CA VAL A 832 22.98 -2.62 48.01
C VAL A 832 23.45 -3.54 49.12
N ASN A 833 23.59 -4.83 48.80
CA ASN A 833 23.91 -5.89 49.72
C ASN A 833 25.36 -6.34 49.59
N GLY A 834 26.25 -5.72 50.35
CA GLY A 834 27.67 -6.03 50.37
C GLY A 834 28.10 -6.56 51.77
N THR A 835 27.32 -7.43 52.40
CA THR A 835 27.51 -7.87 53.81
C THR A 835 28.84 -8.58 54.08
N GLN A 836 29.49 -9.10 53.02
CA GLN A 836 30.81 -9.74 53.13
C GLN A 836 31.94 -8.73 52.91
N ALA A 837 31.70 -7.63 52.24
CA ALA A 837 32.72 -6.64 51.85
C ALA A 837 33.21 -5.85 53.06
N GLU A 838 34.50 -5.53 53.11
CA GLU A 838 35.06 -4.56 54.06
C GLU A 838 34.44 -3.18 53.85
N TYR A 839 34.24 -2.78 52.56
CA TYR A 839 33.53 -1.58 52.14
C TYR A 839 32.46 -1.91 51.09
N VAL A 840 31.24 -1.49 51.35
CA VAL A 840 30.16 -1.61 50.36
C VAL A 840 30.38 -0.58 49.25
N VAL A 841 30.62 0.70 49.62
CA VAL A 841 31.00 1.75 48.66
C VAL A 841 32.27 2.44 49.23
N SER A 842 33.40 2.36 48.53
CA SER A 842 34.60 3.12 48.86
C SER A 842 34.75 4.29 47.94
N ASN A 843 34.58 5.52 48.46
CA ASN A 843 34.57 6.73 47.68
C ASN A 843 35.89 7.49 47.79
N ASN A 844 36.63 7.62 46.69
CA ASN A 844 37.96 8.22 46.68
C ASN A 844 38.02 9.54 45.94
N CYS A 845 37.10 9.89 45.10
CA CYS A 845 36.84 11.22 44.52
C CYS A 845 35.50 11.28 43.83
N GLY A 846 35.08 12.48 43.39
CA GLY A 846 33.86 12.73 42.63
C GLY A 846 32.63 13.03 43.49
N HIS A 847 31.49 13.17 42.85
CA HIS A 847 30.22 13.47 43.51
C HIS A 847 29.39 12.18 43.62
N VAL A 848 29.00 11.84 44.83
CA VAL A 848 28.19 10.65 45.15
C VAL A 848 26.85 11.06 45.71
N LEU A 849 25.80 10.55 45.11
CA LEU A 849 24.42 10.72 45.55
C LEU A 849 23.85 9.38 46.00
N ILE A 850 23.41 9.29 47.24
CA ILE A 850 22.71 8.16 47.85
C ILE A 850 21.30 8.64 48.18
N ASN A 851 20.32 8.29 47.31
CA ASN A 851 18.95 8.75 47.40
C ASN A 851 17.99 7.56 47.56
N ASN A 852 17.11 7.58 48.56
CA ASN A 852 16.13 6.52 48.77
C ASN A 852 16.75 5.11 48.75
N THR A 853 17.99 4.96 49.20
CA THR A 853 18.82 3.77 48.99
C THR A 853 19.20 3.12 50.33
N THR A 854 19.12 1.82 50.41
CA THR A 854 19.59 1.03 51.56
C THR A 854 20.97 0.45 51.28
N LEU A 855 21.97 0.80 52.06
CA LEU A 855 23.31 0.19 52.04
C LEU A 855 23.42 -0.83 53.19
N ASN A 856 23.61 -2.09 52.89
CA ASN A 856 23.79 -3.15 53.86
C ASN A 856 25.20 -3.64 53.91
N ALA A 857 25.95 -3.24 54.94
CA ALA A 857 27.23 -3.79 55.30
C ALA A 857 27.12 -4.89 56.35
N GLY A 858 28.09 -5.78 56.45
CA GLY A 858 28.17 -6.76 57.51
C GLY A 858 28.51 -6.11 58.85
N SER A 859 28.35 -6.88 59.92
CA SER A 859 28.66 -6.42 61.28
C SER A 859 30.09 -5.90 61.37
N GLY A 860 30.25 -4.65 61.84
CA GLY A 860 31.51 -3.98 61.94
C GLY A 860 32.18 -3.56 60.63
N LYS A 861 31.51 -3.73 59.49
CA LYS A 861 31.95 -3.35 58.16
C LYS A 861 31.51 -1.93 57.76
N CYS A 862 32.13 -1.36 56.75
CA CYS A 862 31.88 -0.01 56.28
C CYS A 862 30.79 0.02 55.20
N ALA A 863 29.72 0.80 55.43
CA ALA A 863 28.67 1.01 54.42
C ALA A 863 29.21 1.94 53.32
N PHE A 864 29.81 3.05 53.68
CA PHE A 864 30.55 3.88 52.75
C PHE A 864 31.61 4.71 53.47
N ASP A 865 32.67 5.09 52.74
CA ASP A 865 33.64 6.05 53.20
C ASP A 865 33.54 7.38 52.42
N VAL A 866 34.18 8.40 53.02
CA VAL A 866 34.46 9.66 52.37
C VAL A 866 36.01 9.82 52.47
N CYS A 867 36.71 9.39 51.44
CA CYS A 867 38.15 9.22 51.50
C CYS A 867 38.87 10.24 50.53
N GLY A 868 39.56 11.19 51.14
CA GLY A 868 40.46 12.05 50.37
C GLY A 868 41.68 11.22 49.99
N TYR A 869 41.75 10.62 48.82
CA TYR A 869 42.75 9.64 48.44
C TYR A 869 43.79 10.17 47.47
N SER A 870 45.06 10.06 47.87
CA SER A 870 46.28 10.26 47.06
C SER A 870 46.24 11.52 46.19
N SER A 871 46.43 11.39 44.89
CA SER A 871 46.57 12.49 43.94
C SER A 871 45.28 12.90 43.22
N TYR A 872 44.10 12.52 43.74
CA TYR A 872 42.81 12.91 43.16
C TYR A 872 42.45 14.34 43.60
N THR A 873 42.50 15.25 42.64
CA THR A 873 42.39 16.72 42.87
C THR A 873 40.96 17.25 42.83
N GLU A 874 39.98 16.49 42.46
CA GLU A 874 38.58 16.89 42.40
C GLU A 874 37.86 16.89 43.74
N GLY A 875 38.47 16.29 44.77
CA GLY A 875 37.83 16.06 46.03
C GLY A 875 36.80 14.96 46.03
N VAL A 876 36.17 14.71 47.18
CA VAL A 876 35.13 13.72 47.38
C VAL A 876 33.93 14.34 48.07
N TYR A 877 32.77 14.25 47.45
CA TYR A 877 31.50 14.85 47.89
C TYR A 877 30.42 13.76 47.97
N VAL A 878 29.97 13.41 49.15
CA VAL A 878 28.93 12.43 49.36
C VAL A 878 27.67 13.12 49.88
N THR A 879 26.56 12.93 49.23
CA THR A 879 25.23 13.43 49.68
C THR A 879 24.32 12.24 49.95
N VAL A 880 23.75 12.17 51.13
CA VAL A 880 22.73 11.18 51.53
C VAL A 880 21.40 11.89 51.75
N LYS A 881 20.36 11.47 51.07
CA LYS A 881 19.03 12.08 51.17
C LYS A 881 17.87 11.09 51.05
N GLY A 882 16.67 11.63 51.20
CA GLY A 882 15.43 10.86 51.10
C GLY A 882 15.28 9.83 52.25
N SER A 883 14.66 8.71 51.95
CA SER A 883 14.45 7.60 52.88
C SER A 883 15.62 6.60 52.95
N SER A 884 16.83 7.07 52.70
CA SER A 884 18.03 6.21 52.69
C SER A 884 18.28 5.56 54.04
N VAL A 885 18.76 4.31 54.04
CA VAL A 885 19.11 3.53 55.24
C VAL A 885 20.55 3.07 55.14
N ILE A 886 21.41 3.48 56.10
CA ILE A 886 22.85 3.21 56.11
C ILE A 886 23.11 2.19 57.24
N ASN A 887 23.11 0.88 56.87
CA ASN A 887 23.41 -0.22 57.77
C ASN A 887 24.88 -0.59 57.74
N GLY A 888 25.69 0.09 58.52
CA GLY A 888 27.10 -0.09 58.60
C GLY A 888 27.82 1.18 59.02
N LYS A 889 29.13 1.10 59.22
CA LYS A 889 29.99 2.26 59.55
C LYS A 889 30.03 3.25 58.38
N VAL A 890 30.14 4.51 58.74
CA VAL A 890 30.57 5.58 57.81
C VAL A 890 31.98 6.03 58.24
N GLU A 891 32.89 6.04 57.30
CA GLU A 891 34.29 6.35 57.58
C GLU A 891 34.74 7.63 56.90
N LEU A 892 35.44 8.52 57.64
CA LEU A 892 36.13 9.67 57.13
C LEU A 892 37.61 9.41 57.22
N PHE A 893 38.28 9.34 56.04
CA PHE A 893 39.69 9.03 55.93
C PHE A 893 40.39 9.98 54.97
N ARG A 894 41.65 10.30 55.23
CA ARG A 894 42.49 11.13 54.35
C ARG A 894 43.83 10.45 54.16
N SER A 895 44.19 10.12 52.94
CA SER A 895 45.54 9.59 52.64
C SER A 895 46.62 10.64 52.85
N THR A 896 47.83 10.18 53.21
CA THR A 896 48.97 11.05 53.47
C THR A 896 49.22 12.03 52.32
N GLY A 897 49.29 13.32 52.67
CA GLY A 897 49.54 14.40 51.72
C GLY A 897 48.35 14.89 50.86
N ASN A 898 47.18 14.27 51.00
CA ASN A 898 45.97 14.76 50.34
C ASN A 898 45.38 15.95 51.09
N THR A 899 45.10 17.05 50.43
CA THR A 899 44.52 18.26 50.97
C THR A 899 43.21 18.66 50.31
N GLU A 900 42.77 17.89 49.35
CA GLU A 900 41.61 18.19 48.53
C GLU A 900 40.31 18.19 49.37
N PRO A 901 39.25 18.86 48.87
CA PRO A 901 37.98 18.94 49.59
C PRO A 901 37.36 17.56 49.86
N MET A 902 36.85 17.44 51.08
CA MET A 902 35.98 16.31 51.48
C MET A 902 34.69 16.89 52.02
N GLN A 903 33.53 16.33 51.65
CA GLN A 903 32.23 16.78 52.13
C GLN A 903 31.29 15.62 52.26
N LEU A 904 30.59 15.57 53.38
CA LEU A 904 29.47 14.67 53.62
C LEU A 904 28.24 15.50 53.93
N ASN A 905 27.28 15.56 52.98
CA ASN A 905 26.02 16.22 53.16
C ASN A 905 24.95 15.17 53.55
N ILE A 906 24.33 15.34 54.69
CA ILE A 906 23.24 14.48 55.15
C ILE A 906 21.96 15.28 55.16
N GLU A 907 21.14 15.09 54.13
CA GLU A 907 19.85 15.79 53.93
C GLU A 907 18.65 14.97 54.36
N GLY A 908 18.88 13.71 54.78
CA GLY A 908 17.85 12.79 55.27
C GLY A 908 18.44 11.43 55.54
N GLY A 909 17.57 10.43 55.79
CA GLY A 909 17.93 9.02 55.96
C GLY A 909 18.14 8.60 57.42
N SER A 910 18.42 7.30 57.60
CA SER A 910 18.65 6.64 58.90
C SER A 910 20.03 6.01 58.90
N PHE A 911 20.86 6.39 59.85
CA PHE A 911 22.24 5.90 60.04
C PHE A 911 22.28 4.95 61.25
N MET A 912 22.40 3.65 60.95
CA MET A 912 22.34 2.58 61.94
C MET A 912 23.69 2.21 62.53
N GLY A 913 24.80 2.59 61.87
CA GLY A 913 26.16 2.31 62.28
C GLY A 913 26.94 3.52 62.73
N ALA A 914 28.13 3.26 63.32
CA ALA A 914 28.99 4.27 63.88
C ALA A 914 29.65 5.16 62.79
N LEU A 915 29.86 6.41 63.09
CA LEU A 915 30.80 7.27 62.40
C LEU A 915 32.20 7.03 62.89
N VAL A 916 33.12 6.72 62.01
CA VAL A 916 34.54 6.57 62.28
C VAL A 916 35.30 7.70 61.62
N VAL A 917 35.85 8.59 62.45
CA VAL A 917 36.75 9.67 61.98
C VAL A 917 38.18 9.24 62.23
N ASP A 918 38.88 8.94 61.14
CA ASP A 918 40.27 8.55 61.22
C ASP A 918 41.16 9.71 61.73
N SER A 919 42.28 9.40 62.41
CA SER A 919 43.24 10.40 62.92
C SER A 919 43.83 11.29 61.82
N SER A 920 43.87 10.82 60.56
CA SER A 920 44.30 11.62 59.41
C SER A 920 43.38 12.80 59.10
N VAL A 921 42.10 12.74 59.53
CA VAL A 921 41.13 13.82 59.42
C VAL A 921 41.04 14.63 60.68
N GLY A 922 40.90 13.95 61.83
CA GLY A 922 40.70 14.53 63.15
C GLY A 922 39.28 15.10 63.37
N THR A 923 38.84 15.08 64.63
CA THR A 923 37.48 15.43 65.00
C THR A 923 37.06 16.84 64.69
N GLU A 924 37.94 17.79 64.83
CA GLU A 924 37.63 19.23 64.55
C GLU A 924 37.48 19.49 63.01
N ALA A 925 38.36 18.92 62.21
CA ALA A 925 38.22 19.02 60.74
C ALA A 925 36.94 18.33 60.22
N ALA A 926 36.59 17.20 60.83
CA ALA A 926 35.36 16.49 60.52
C ALA A 926 34.06 17.31 60.72
N LYS A 927 34.06 18.27 61.68
CA LYS A 927 32.93 19.23 61.85
C LYS A 927 32.76 20.15 60.63
N GLY A 928 33.81 20.46 59.93
CA GLY A 928 33.76 21.23 58.66
C GLY A 928 33.38 20.40 57.46
N ILE A 929 33.64 19.08 57.50
CA ILE A 929 33.34 18.12 56.43
C ILE A 929 31.87 17.69 56.46
N ILE A 930 31.32 17.44 57.62
CA ILE A 930 29.96 16.91 57.81
C ILE A 930 28.96 18.08 57.89
N LYS A 931 27.96 18.10 57.00
CA LYS A 931 26.86 19.02 57.00
C LYS A 931 25.57 18.26 57.12
N ILE A 932 24.75 18.61 58.09
CA ILE A 932 23.49 17.94 58.36
C ILE A 932 22.34 18.91 58.17
N SER A 933 21.41 18.56 57.34
CA SER A 933 20.15 19.29 57.14
C SER A 933 18.97 18.31 57.07
N GLY A 934 17.75 18.80 57.09
CA GLY A 934 16.56 17.95 57.13
C GLY A 934 16.36 17.24 58.46
N THR A 935 15.87 15.98 58.44
CA THR A 935 15.54 15.23 59.67
C THR A 935 16.13 13.81 59.65
N PRO A 936 17.46 13.66 59.49
CA PRO A 936 18.06 12.33 59.57
C PRO A 936 18.02 11.76 60.97
N THR A 937 18.07 10.41 61.09
CA THR A 937 18.11 9.72 62.37
C THR A 937 19.47 8.96 62.52
N PHE A 938 20.01 8.97 63.74
CA PHE A 938 21.27 8.32 64.06
C PHE A 938 21.07 7.43 65.28
N THR A 939 21.47 6.16 65.20
CA THR A 939 21.34 5.26 66.33
C THR A 939 22.62 5.13 67.19
N ASP A 940 23.78 5.42 66.59
CA ASP A 940 25.07 5.31 67.26
C ASP A 940 25.50 6.69 67.81
N SER A 941 26.07 6.70 69.03
CA SER A 941 26.49 7.91 69.75
C SER A 941 27.72 8.62 69.14
N SER A 942 28.47 7.98 68.26
CA SER A 942 29.57 8.58 67.52
C SER A 942 29.18 9.76 66.64
N TRP A 943 27.89 9.88 66.33
CA TRP A 943 27.30 10.97 65.56
C TRP A 943 26.94 12.20 66.42
N ASP A 944 26.89 12.05 67.74
CA ASP A 944 26.38 13.12 68.63
C ASP A 944 27.18 14.43 68.56
N ALA A 945 28.49 14.36 68.34
CA ALA A 945 29.34 15.53 68.14
C ALA A 945 29.07 16.34 66.87
N TYR A 946 28.27 15.79 65.92
CA TYR A 946 28.04 16.36 64.60
C TYR A 946 26.57 16.70 64.32
N LYS A 947 25.61 16.29 65.17
CA LYS A 947 24.17 16.50 64.99
C LYS A 947 23.76 17.98 64.93
N SER A 948 24.61 18.90 65.40
CA SER A 948 24.38 20.37 65.39
C SER A 948 25.09 21.04 64.21
N ASN A 949 25.70 20.32 63.31
CA ASN A 949 26.37 20.90 62.12
C ASN A 949 25.34 21.18 61.01
N ASN A 950 24.87 22.40 60.98
CA ASN A 950 23.93 22.86 59.88
C ASN A 950 24.71 23.48 58.72
#